data_4e3ca8a2fad0040f23c6d93db1d0fddd
#
_entry.id   4e3ca8a2fad0040f23c6d93db1d0fddd
#
_cell.length_a   1.000
_cell.length_b   1.000
_cell.length_c   1.000
_cell.angle_alpha   90.00
_cell.angle_beta   90.00
_cell.angle_gamma   90.00
#
_symmetry.space_group_name_H-M   'P 1'
#
loop_
_entity.id
_entity.type
_entity.pdbx_description
1 polymer ?
#
loop_
_entity_poly.entity_id
_entity_poly.type
_entity_poly.pdbx_seq_one_letter_code
_entity_poly.pdbx_strand_id
1 'polypeptide(L)'
;MIKITFPDGNQRDFNRGVTPLEIAKSISEGLARNTISALVDEKQVEVSTPITEDATVQLLTWNDDMGKKAFWHSSAHVLAQTILDFYPNAKLTIGPAIENGFYYDVDFDGEILSEKDFEKIEKKMLENAKKDSAFRIYPVSKADALKEYADNPFKKELVENLTDGEITFVTHDNFTDLCRGGHIPSTGLIKAVKILNAAGAYWRGDEKNKQLTRVYGISFPKQKELTEYLERLEEAKRRDHRKLGKELGIFAFSEKVGAGLPLWLPKGAALRKKLENFLSEAQKKAGYEFVISPHIGHKDLYVTSGHYEKYGADSFQPIKTPHEGEEFLLKPMNCPHHCEIYKTSQWSYKDLPKRFAEFGTVYRYEQSGELHGLTRVRGFTQDDAHLFCTPDQLLSEFEGVIDLVLYVFSSLGFADFTAQISLRDPENKQKYIGSDENWEKAENAIITAAKNKGLNTVVEYGEAAFYGPKLDFMVKDALGRSWQLGTIQVDYNLPERFDLWYTGSDNEKHRPVMIHRAPFGSMERFIAILLENTAGDFPLWLAPEQFTILPISEKYVNYAEKVSQLLEINDICGLIDKRNEKTGKKIRDAELNKLPFMLVVGENEEAEGTVSVRKRGEGDLGTMSIEDFIAYFKKEAAPSSDIK
;
A
#
# COMPACT_ATOMS: atom_id res chain seq x y z
N MET A 1 26.50 -38.23 15.45
CA MET A 1 26.58 -37.08 14.51
C MET A 1 25.19 -36.90 13.94
N ILE A 2 24.79 -35.67 13.73
CA ILE A 2 23.57 -35.28 12.99
C ILE A 2 23.98 -34.41 11.80
N LYS A 3 23.16 -34.40 10.76
CA LYS A 3 23.40 -33.63 9.55
C LYS A 3 22.53 -32.38 9.56
N ILE A 4 23.16 -31.22 9.48
CA ILE A 4 22.50 -29.92 9.39
C ILE A 4 22.56 -29.45 7.94
N THR A 5 21.39 -29.16 7.36
CA THR A 5 21.23 -28.59 6.02
C THR A 5 20.95 -27.10 6.13
N PHE A 6 21.72 -26.28 5.44
CA PHE A 6 21.54 -24.82 5.41
C PHE A 6 20.63 -24.39 4.23
N PRO A 7 20.12 -23.15 4.23
CA PRO A 7 19.22 -22.67 3.17
C PRO A 7 19.81 -22.67 1.75
N ASP A 8 21.15 -22.62 1.63
CA ASP A 8 21.89 -22.72 0.37
C ASP A 8 22.06 -24.16 -0.13
N GLY A 9 21.49 -25.16 0.59
CA GLY A 9 21.62 -26.59 0.30
C GLY A 9 22.91 -27.24 0.82
N ASN A 10 23.85 -26.46 1.36
CA ASN A 10 25.06 -27.00 1.97
C ASN A 10 24.74 -27.84 3.20
N GLN A 11 25.49 -28.91 3.43
CA GLN A 11 25.33 -29.78 4.58
C GLN A 11 26.63 -29.87 5.39
N ARG A 12 26.49 -29.92 6.73
CA ARG A 12 27.60 -30.16 7.67
C ARG A 12 27.17 -31.11 8.78
N ASP A 13 28.12 -31.95 9.23
CA ASP A 13 27.92 -32.86 10.35
C ASP A 13 28.28 -32.18 11.66
N PHE A 14 27.40 -32.33 12.67
CA PHE A 14 27.58 -31.83 14.03
C PHE A 14 27.31 -32.92 15.06
N ASN A 15 27.76 -32.71 16.28
CA ASN A 15 27.39 -33.57 17.37
C ASN A 15 25.90 -33.46 17.71
N ARG A 16 25.28 -34.58 18.10
CA ARG A 16 23.90 -34.56 18.58
C ARG A 16 23.76 -33.65 19.79
N GLY A 17 22.74 -32.77 19.79
CA GLY A 17 22.55 -31.75 20.83
C GLY A 17 23.25 -30.42 20.53
N VAL A 18 23.83 -30.23 19.33
CA VAL A 18 24.35 -28.93 18.91
C VAL A 18 23.28 -27.87 18.93
N THR A 19 23.63 -26.66 19.30
CA THR A 19 22.72 -25.53 19.34
C THR A 19 22.88 -24.59 18.12
N PRO A 20 21.87 -23.84 17.71
CA PRO A 20 22.02 -22.82 16.67
C PRO A 20 23.17 -21.83 16.93
N LEU A 21 23.41 -21.47 18.19
CA LEU A 21 24.54 -20.60 18.56
C LEU A 21 25.90 -21.25 18.27
N GLU A 22 26.05 -22.54 18.58
CA GLU A 22 27.29 -23.28 18.28
C GLU A 22 27.48 -23.46 16.78
N ILE A 23 26.41 -23.69 16.03
CA ILE A 23 26.45 -23.70 14.57
C ILE A 23 26.92 -22.34 14.04
N ALA A 24 26.33 -21.24 14.53
CA ALA A 24 26.73 -19.89 14.14
C ALA A 24 28.22 -19.62 14.44
N LYS A 25 28.71 -20.02 15.63
CA LYS A 25 30.15 -19.92 16.00
C LYS A 25 31.05 -20.71 15.07
N SER A 26 30.62 -21.89 14.63
CA SER A 26 31.39 -22.72 13.68
C SER A 26 31.55 -22.07 12.30
N ILE A 27 30.66 -21.11 11.95
CA ILE A 27 30.71 -20.35 10.70
C ILE A 27 31.56 -19.09 10.89
N SER A 28 31.21 -18.25 11.85
CA SER A 28 32.02 -17.07 12.23
C SER A 28 31.58 -16.50 13.58
N GLU A 29 32.49 -15.86 14.31
CA GLU A 29 32.23 -15.12 15.54
C GLU A 29 31.31 -13.89 15.29
N GLY A 30 31.38 -13.30 14.10
CA GLY A 30 30.52 -12.19 13.70
C GLY A 30 29.06 -12.63 13.55
N LEU A 31 28.83 -13.77 12.90
CA LEU A 31 27.51 -14.35 12.76
C LEU A 31 26.93 -14.75 14.12
N ALA A 32 27.72 -15.42 14.96
CA ALA A 32 27.29 -15.84 16.31
C ALA A 32 26.80 -14.67 17.17
N ARG A 33 27.49 -13.51 17.11
CA ARG A 33 27.07 -12.29 17.83
C ARG A 33 25.79 -11.67 17.31
N ASN A 34 25.49 -11.84 16.03
CA ASN A 34 24.32 -11.26 15.38
C ASN A 34 23.13 -12.24 15.30
N THR A 35 23.34 -13.52 15.53
CA THR A 35 22.27 -14.54 15.53
C THR A 35 21.41 -14.39 16.80
N ILE A 36 20.15 -14.11 16.62
CA ILE A 36 19.19 -13.84 17.71
C ILE A 36 18.11 -14.89 17.83
N SER A 37 17.89 -15.72 16.81
CA SER A 37 16.94 -16.83 16.79
C SER A 37 17.33 -17.79 15.66
N ALA A 38 16.64 -18.90 15.48
CA ALA A 38 16.83 -19.80 14.35
C ALA A 38 15.50 -20.43 13.91
N LEU A 39 15.43 -20.87 12.65
CA LEU A 39 14.43 -21.81 12.18
C LEU A 39 15.07 -23.20 12.14
N VAL A 40 14.43 -24.17 12.77
CA VAL A 40 14.79 -25.59 12.71
C VAL A 40 13.57 -26.32 12.13
N ASP A 41 13.70 -26.87 10.92
CA ASP A 41 12.59 -27.47 10.17
C ASP A 41 11.37 -26.53 10.13
N GLU A 42 11.61 -25.26 9.72
CA GLU A 42 10.62 -24.18 9.62
C GLU A 42 10.02 -23.69 10.96
N LYS A 43 10.36 -24.34 12.09
CA LYS A 43 9.91 -23.92 13.41
C LYS A 43 10.92 -22.97 14.06
N GLN A 44 10.45 -21.81 14.50
CA GLN A 44 11.29 -20.85 15.20
C GLN A 44 11.65 -21.32 16.62
N VAL A 45 12.95 -21.28 16.93
CA VAL A 45 13.51 -21.73 18.21
C VAL A 45 14.54 -20.72 18.74
N GLU A 46 14.83 -20.82 20.04
CA GLU A 46 15.91 -20.07 20.69
C GLU A 46 17.29 -20.55 20.20
N VAL A 47 18.28 -19.67 20.22
CA VAL A 47 19.66 -20.00 19.81
C VAL A 47 20.32 -21.05 20.71
N SER A 48 19.77 -21.29 21.90
CA SER A 48 20.24 -22.30 22.87
C SER A 48 19.51 -23.65 22.77
N THR A 49 18.55 -23.80 21.86
CA THR A 49 17.75 -25.03 21.71
C THR A 49 18.63 -26.17 21.16
N PRO A 50 18.75 -27.32 21.85
CA PRO A 50 19.54 -28.45 21.33
C PRO A 50 18.85 -29.13 20.14
N ILE A 51 19.59 -29.37 19.07
CA ILE A 51 19.15 -30.09 17.87
C ILE A 51 19.64 -31.53 18.00
N THR A 52 18.71 -32.49 18.00
CA THR A 52 19.02 -33.88 18.29
C THR A 52 18.88 -34.83 17.12
N GLU A 53 18.37 -34.37 15.99
CA GLU A 53 18.14 -35.13 14.77
C GLU A 53 18.61 -34.32 13.55
N ASP A 54 18.70 -34.97 12.41
CA ASP A 54 18.98 -34.28 11.14
C ASP A 54 17.92 -33.22 10.91
N ALA A 55 18.32 -31.99 10.55
CA ALA A 55 17.41 -30.87 10.42
C ALA A 55 17.88 -29.83 9.40
N THR A 56 16.95 -29.08 8.87
CA THR A 56 17.23 -27.84 8.14
C THR A 56 17.32 -26.68 9.12
N VAL A 57 18.40 -25.91 9.07
CA VAL A 57 18.66 -24.81 10.01
C VAL A 57 18.94 -23.52 9.26
N GLN A 58 18.13 -22.50 9.57
CA GLN A 58 18.36 -21.11 9.14
C GLN A 58 18.65 -20.25 10.38
N LEU A 59 19.83 -19.63 10.43
CA LEU A 59 20.20 -18.69 11.49
C LEU A 59 19.58 -17.31 11.20
N LEU A 60 18.89 -16.74 12.17
CA LEU A 60 18.17 -15.49 12.02
C LEU A 60 18.87 -14.36 12.78
N THR A 61 19.00 -13.22 12.10
CA THR A 61 19.54 -11.97 12.63
C THR A 61 18.47 -10.89 12.71
N TRP A 62 18.81 -9.72 13.23
CA TRP A 62 17.91 -8.54 13.21
C TRP A 62 17.48 -8.12 11.79
N ASN A 63 18.25 -8.44 10.77
CA ASN A 63 17.92 -8.08 9.37
C ASN A 63 16.85 -9.00 8.76
N ASP A 64 16.62 -10.16 9.36
CA ASP A 64 15.62 -11.12 8.91
C ASP A 64 14.25 -10.81 9.53
N ASP A 65 13.16 -10.93 8.78
CA ASP A 65 11.83 -10.60 9.27
C ASP A 65 11.40 -11.48 10.46
N MET A 66 11.73 -12.77 10.41
CA MET A 66 11.49 -13.68 11.54
C MET A 66 12.40 -13.35 12.74
N GLY A 67 13.61 -12.85 12.50
CA GLY A 67 14.49 -12.33 13.55
C GLY A 67 13.89 -11.10 14.24
N LYS A 68 13.37 -10.13 13.46
CA LYS A 68 12.63 -8.98 14.00
C LYS A 68 11.41 -9.41 14.83
N LYS A 69 10.65 -10.40 14.35
CA LYS A 69 9.50 -10.93 15.10
C LYS A 69 9.92 -11.51 16.46
N ALA A 70 11.03 -12.28 16.51
CA ALA A 70 11.57 -12.78 17.78
C ALA A 70 11.97 -11.65 18.73
N PHE A 71 12.59 -10.61 18.18
CA PHE A 71 13.04 -9.44 18.94
C PHE A 71 11.84 -8.68 19.55
N TRP A 72 10.83 -8.38 18.74
CA TRP A 72 9.63 -7.68 19.20
C TRP A 72 8.77 -8.52 20.12
N HIS A 73 8.67 -9.81 19.89
CA HIS A 73 8.00 -10.73 20.81
C HIS A 73 8.67 -10.75 22.20
N SER A 74 10.00 -10.82 22.23
CA SER A 74 10.76 -10.72 23.48
C SER A 74 10.58 -9.37 24.16
N SER A 75 10.49 -8.28 23.37
CA SER A 75 10.22 -6.93 23.89
C SER A 75 8.82 -6.80 24.48
N ALA A 76 7.84 -7.54 23.95
CA ALA A 76 6.49 -7.61 24.54
C ALA A 76 6.51 -8.21 25.96
N HIS A 77 7.33 -9.21 26.23
CA HIS A 77 7.50 -9.76 27.58
C HIS A 77 8.18 -8.77 28.52
N VAL A 78 9.16 -7.97 28.05
CA VAL A 78 9.77 -6.90 28.86
C VAL A 78 8.77 -5.78 29.15
N LEU A 79 7.87 -5.47 28.20
CA LEU A 79 6.75 -4.55 28.44
C LEU A 79 5.81 -5.11 29.50
N ALA A 80 5.42 -6.39 29.40
CA ALA A 80 4.54 -7.05 30.36
C ALA A 80 5.10 -7.04 31.77
N GLN A 81 6.39 -7.38 31.95
CA GLN A 81 7.11 -7.24 33.21
C GLN A 81 7.01 -5.81 33.74
N THR A 82 7.31 -4.83 32.89
CA THR A 82 7.31 -3.42 33.28
C THR A 82 5.93 -2.91 33.66
N ILE A 83 4.88 -3.39 33.01
CA ILE A 83 3.50 -3.06 33.39
C ILE A 83 3.20 -3.57 34.79
N LEU A 84 3.57 -4.81 35.14
CA LEU A 84 3.39 -5.35 36.48
C LEU A 84 4.22 -4.63 37.54
N ASP A 85 5.40 -4.09 37.19
CA ASP A 85 6.20 -3.25 38.10
C ASP A 85 5.45 -1.98 38.56
N PHE A 86 4.57 -1.42 37.72
CA PHE A 86 3.80 -0.22 38.01
C PHE A 86 2.34 -0.49 38.38
N TYR A 87 1.76 -1.58 37.84
CA TYR A 87 0.37 -1.98 37.99
C TYR A 87 0.30 -3.45 38.46
N PRO A 88 0.61 -3.74 39.74
CA PRO A 88 0.72 -5.13 40.22
C PRO A 88 -0.57 -5.96 40.10
N ASN A 89 -1.73 -5.29 40.06
CA ASN A 89 -3.03 -5.96 39.96
C ASN A 89 -3.47 -6.18 38.49
N ALA A 90 -2.71 -5.65 37.52
CA ALA A 90 -3.04 -5.79 36.09
C ALA A 90 -3.06 -7.27 35.67
N LYS A 91 -4.02 -7.64 34.82
CA LYS A 91 -4.13 -8.99 34.27
C LYS A 91 -3.58 -8.97 32.84
N LEU A 92 -2.45 -9.63 32.66
CA LEU A 92 -1.81 -9.79 31.37
C LEU A 92 -2.56 -10.82 30.52
N THR A 93 -2.64 -10.58 29.21
CA THR A 93 -3.31 -11.51 28.29
C THR A 93 -2.34 -12.07 27.25
N ILE A 94 -2.21 -11.45 26.08
CA ILE A 94 -1.33 -11.84 24.98
C ILE A 94 -0.49 -10.65 24.48
N GLY A 95 0.73 -10.93 24.02
CA GLY A 95 1.67 -9.94 23.49
C GLY A 95 2.42 -10.42 22.26
N PRO A 96 1.78 -10.48 21.07
CA PRO A 96 2.45 -10.89 19.85
C PRO A 96 3.31 -9.78 19.25
N ALA A 97 4.30 -10.17 18.45
CA ALA A 97 4.90 -9.29 17.46
C ALA A 97 3.91 -9.03 16.32
N ILE A 98 3.97 -7.83 15.77
CA ILE A 98 3.22 -7.40 14.58
C ILE A 98 4.20 -6.97 13.48
N GLU A 99 3.70 -6.56 12.32
CA GLU A 99 4.54 -6.19 11.17
C GLU A 99 5.61 -5.13 11.53
N ASN A 100 5.25 -4.13 12.35
CA ASN A 100 6.14 -3.06 12.77
C ASN A 100 6.04 -2.85 14.28
N GLY A 101 6.67 -3.73 15.06
CA GLY A 101 6.70 -3.67 16.51
C GLY A 101 5.94 -4.80 17.20
N PHE A 102 5.33 -4.48 18.31
CA PHE A 102 4.60 -5.42 19.15
C PHE A 102 3.46 -4.72 19.89
N TYR A 103 2.55 -5.49 20.45
CA TYR A 103 1.62 -4.97 21.46
C TYR A 103 1.51 -5.94 22.64
N TYR A 104 0.88 -5.47 23.70
CA TYR A 104 0.41 -6.32 24.79
C TYR A 104 -0.99 -5.88 25.20
N ASP A 105 -1.92 -6.85 25.32
CA ASP A 105 -3.28 -6.60 25.79
C ASP A 105 -3.33 -6.80 27.31
N VAL A 106 -3.83 -5.81 28.02
CA VAL A 106 -3.80 -5.73 29.48
C VAL A 106 -5.15 -5.29 30.02
N ASP A 107 -5.62 -5.97 31.05
CA ASP A 107 -6.69 -5.50 31.90
C ASP A 107 -6.06 -4.82 33.12
N PHE A 108 -6.18 -3.52 33.21
CA PHE A 108 -5.60 -2.71 34.28
C PHE A 108 -6.43 -2.71 35.58
N ASP A 109 -7.48 -3.54 35.67
CA ASP A 109 -8.34 -3.67 36.87
C ASP A 109 -8.93 -2.32 37.36
N GLY A 110 -9.34 -1.48 36.39
CA GLY A 110 -9.94 -0.16 36.66
C GLY A 110 -8.96 0.99 36.72
N GLU A 111 -7.65 0.75 36.72
CA GLU A 111 -6.64 1.80 36.54
C GLU A 111 -6.56 2.23 35.07
N ILE A 112 -6.15 3.48 34.81
CA ILE A 112 -6.10 4.04 33.46
C ILE A 112 -4.64 4.31 33.09
N LEU A 113 -4.17 3.67 32.03
CA LEU A 113 -2.90 4.01 31.39
C LEU A 113 -3.08 5.25 30.52
N SER A 114 -2.31 6.30 30.77
CA SER A 114 -2.32 7.53 29.99
C SER A 114 -1.00 7.73 29.22
N GLU A 115 -1.02 8.58 28.18
CA GLU A 115 0.19 8.92 27.43
C GLU A 115 1.32 9.51 28.32
N LYS A 116 0.96 10.10 29.44
CA LYS A 116 1.93 10.63 30.42
C LYS A 116 2.76 9.55 31.10
N ASP A 117 2.28 8.32 31.11
CA ASP A 117 2.95 7.16 31.71
C ASP A 117 3.95 6.50 30.73
N PHE A 118 3.85 6.82 29.43
CA PHE A 118 4.65 6.14 28.41
C PHE A 118 6.15 6.30 28.64
N GLU A 119 6.62 7.52 28.85
CA GLU A 119 8.05 7.79 29.09
C GLU A 119 8.59 7.05 30.32
N LYS A 120 7.79 6.97 31.38
CA LYS A 120 8.12 6.23 32.60
C LYS A 120 8.22 4.72 32.33
N ILE A 121 7.30 4.17 31.54
CA ILE A 121 7.32 2.76 31.12
C ILE A 121 8.54 2.49 30.25
N GLU A 122 8.81 3.32 29.24
CA GLU A 122 9.96 3.20 28.34
C GLU A 122 11.29 3.18 29.11
N LYS A 123 11.45 4.09 30.04
CA LYS A 123 12.63 4.17 30.93
C LYS A 123 12.80 2.89 31.75
N LYS A 124 11.72 2.40 32.34
CA LYS A 124 11.73 1.18 33.15
C LYS A 124 11.97 -0.08 32.30
N MET A 125 11.40 -0.15 31.09
CA MET A 125 11.71 -1.22 30.15
C MET A 125 13.21 -1.30 29.84
N LEU A 126 13.86 -0.15 29.60
CA LEU A 126 15.29 -0.09 29.35
C LEU A 126 16.11 -0.45 30.60
N GLU A 127 15.65 -0.10 31.81
CA GLU A 127 16.27 -0.54 33.06
C GLU A 127 16.19 -2.06 33.21
N ASN A 128 15.02 -2.67 32.95
CA ASN A 128 14.84 -4.11 32.95
C ASN A 128 15.68 -4.80 31.87
N ALA A 129 15.74 -4.23 30.67
CA ALA A 129 16.56 -4.74 29.58
C ALA A 129 18.06 -4.74 29.91
N LYS A 130 18.57 -3.70 30.59
CA LYS A 130 19.99 -3.59 31.00
C LYS A 130 20.45 -4.66 31.99
N LYS A 131 19.52 -5.38 32.65
CA LYS A 131 19.86 -6.52 33.52
C LYS A 131 20.43 -7.69 32.72
N ASP A 132 20.27 -7.67 31.40
CA ASP A 132 20.79 -8.66 30.44
C ASP A 132 20.38 -10.11 30.80
N SER A 133 19.12 -10.26 31.19
CA SER A 133 18.57 -11.53 31.65
C SER A 133 18.26 -12.46 30.47
N ALA A 134 18.73 -13.70 30.55
CA ALA A 134 18.48 -14.70 29.52
C ALA A 134 17.00 -15.12 29.47
N PHE A 135 16.45 -15.26 28.27
CA PHE A 135 15.16 -15.91 28.08
C PHE A 135 15.33 -17.42 28.20
N ARG A 136 14.51 -18.04 29.05
CA ARG A 136 14.51 -19.49 29.25
C ARG A 136 13.10 -20.01 29.09
N ILE A 137 12.93 -20.97 28.19
CA ILE A 137 11.66 -21.66 27.96
C ILE A 137 11.72 -23.03 28.64
N TYR A 138 10.61 -23.44 29.25
CA TYR A 138 10.51 -24.76 29.88
C TYR A 138 9.06 -25.27 29.83
N PRO A 139 8.87 -26.60 29.73
CA PRO A 139 7.56 -27.22 29.76
C PRO A 139 6.95 -27.18 31.16
N VAL A 140 5.63 -27.03 31.23
CA VAL A 140 4.85 -26.98 32.47
C VAL A 140 3.64 -27.90 32.32
N SER A 141 3.26 -28.61 33.40
CA SER A 141 2.03 -29.37 33.41
C SER A 141 0.80 -28.47 33.37
N LYS A 142 -0.29 -28.93 32.74
CA LYS A 142 -1.54 -28.17 32.73
C LYS A 142 -2.06 -27.82 34.12
N ALA A 143 -1.87 -28.72 35.10
CA ALA A 143 -2.27 -28.49 36.47
C ALA A 143 -1.47 -27.34 37.14
N ASP A 144 -0.14 -27.31 36.94
CA ASP A 144 0.70 -26.24 37.47
C ASP A 144 0.42 -24.89 36.76
N ALA A 145 0.21 -24.91 35.44
CA ALA A 145 -0.15 -23.72 34.67
C ALA A 145 -1.49 -23.12 35.13
N LEU A 146 -2.51 -23.95 35.36
CA LEU A 146 -3.80 -23.50 35.91
C LEU A 146 -3.70 -22.95 37.32
N LYS A 147 -2.78 -23.49 38.14
CA LYS A 147 -2.50 -22.99 39.49
C LYS A 147 -1.81 -21.63 39.44
N GLU A 148 -0.82 -21.46 38.57
CA GLU A 148 -0.09 -20.20 38.39
C GLU A 148 -1.03 -19.06 37.96
N TYR A 149 -1.96 -19.35 37.05
CA TYR A 149 -2.93 -18.36 36.53
C TYR A 149 -4.31 -18.44 37.21
N ALA A 150 -4.41 -18.92 38.46
CA ALA A 150 -5.70 -19.02 39.15
C ALA A 150 -6.46 -17.68 39.22
N ASP A 151 -5.74 -16.57 39.42
CA ASP A 151 -6.28 -15.22 39.54
C ASP A 151 -6.29 -14.43 38.23
N ASN A 152 -5.88 -15.04 37.10
CA ASN A 152 -5.90 -14.43 35.79
C ASN A 152 -6.86 -15.17 34.83
N PRO A 153 -8.11 -14.69 34.66
CA PRO A 153 -9.11 -15.43 33.91
C PRO A 153 -8.73 -15.59 32.43
N PHE A 154 -7.99 -14.66 31.85
CA PHE A 154 -7.58 -14.71 30.45
C PHE A 154 -6.51 -15.76 30.19
N LYS A 155 -5.46 -15.80 31.02
CA LYS A 155 -4.40 -16.83 30.93
C LYS A 155 -4.95 -18.21 31.27
N LYS A 156 -5.83 -18.29 32.26
CA LYS A 156 -6.52 -19.54 32.62
C LYS A 156 -7.30 -20.11 31.47
N GLU A 157 -8.11 -19.29 30.79
CA GLU A 157 -8.85 -19.68 29.59
C GLU A 157 -7.92 -20.14 28.46
N LEU A 158 -6.77 -19.47 28.25
CA LEU A 158 -5.78 -19.92 27.26
C LEU A 158 -5.22 -21.29 27.61
N VAL A 159 -4.85 -21.53 28.85
CA VAL A 159 -4.31 -22.84 29.35
C VAL A 159 -5.36 -23.93 29.21
N GLU A 160 -6.63 -23.66 29.54
CA GLU A 160 -7.73 -24.63 29.41
C GLU A 160 -7.88 -25.17 28.00
N ASN A 161 -7.61 -24.34 26.99
CA ASN A 161 -7.71 -24.68 25.57
C ASN A 161 -6.42 -25.35 25.00
N LEU A 162 -5.35 -25.50 25.80
CA LEU A 162 -4.12 -26.15 25.36
C LEU A 162 -4.10 -27.64 25.79
N THR A 163 -3.40 -28.47 25.03
CA THR A 163 -3.17 -29.88 25.34
C THR A 163 -2.10 -29.99 26.40
N ASP A 164 -2.27 -30.90 27.37
CA ASP A 164 -1.23 -31.18 28.37
C ASP A 164 0.02 -31.75 27.65
N GLY A 165 1.18 -31.25 28.01
CA GLY A 165 2.46 -31.56 27.33
C GLY A 165 2.87 -30.56 26.27
N GLU A 166 1.98 -29.67 25.79
CA GLU A 166 2.29 -28.60 24.85
C GLU A 166 2.41 -27.21 25.51
N ILE A 167 2.26 -27.16 26.83
CA ILE A 167 2.28 -25.91 27.59
C ILE A 167 3.70 -25.59 27.98
N THR A 168 4.17 -24.39 27.59
CA THR A 168 5.48 -23.89 27.97
C THR A 168 5.38 -22.50 28.60
N PHE A 169 6.26 -22.24 29.53
CA PHE A 169 6.48 -20.94 30.13
C PHE A 169 7.82 -20.39 29.64
N VAL A 170 7.89 -19.08 29.49
CA VAL A 170 9.14 -18.36 29.35
C VAL A 170 9.42 -17.56 30.63
N THR A 171 10.68 -17.50 31.03
CA THR A 171 11.12 -16.67 32.16
C THR A 171 12.33 -15.83 31.76
N HIS A 172 12.38 -14.62 32.28
CA HIS A 172 13.54 -13.75 32.30
C HIS A 172 13.48 -12.88 33.55
N ASP A 173 14.61 -12.61 34.17
CA ASP A 173 14.68 -11.91 35.48
C ASP A 173 13.68 -12.52 36.49
N ASN A 174 12.77 -11.72 37.01
CA ASN A 174 11.71 -12.15 37.94
C ASN A 174 10.33 -12.33 37.27
N PHE A 175 10.27 -12.35 35.93
CA PHE A 175 9.03 -12.43 35.18
C PHE A 175 8.86 -13.79 34.51
N THR A 176 7.64 -14.31 34.59
CA THR A 176 7.24 -15.57 33.93
C THR A 176 5.96 -15.36 33.13
N ASP A 177 5.88 -15.91 31.91
CA ASP A 177 4.72 -15.83 31.07
C ASP A 177 4.42 -17.12 30.31
N LEU A 178 3.14 -17.33 29.95
CA LEU A 178 2.71 -18.40 29.05
C LEU A 178 3.16 -18.07 27.64
N CYS A 179 4.02 -18.89 27.05
CA CYS A 179 4.58 -18.62 25.74
C CYS A 179 5.01 -19.88 24.99
N ARG A 180 4.99 -19.84 23.65
CA ARG A 180 5.38 -20.95 22.76
C ARG A 180 6.85 -20.92 22.33
N GLY A 181 7.62 -19.88 22.70
CA GLY A 181 9.02 -19.75 22.33
C GLY A 181 9.27 -18.76 21.18
N GLY A 182 10.50 -18.79 20.66
CA GLY A 182 10.94 -17.89 19.60
C GLY A 182 11.51 -16.57 20.12
N HIS A 183 12.29 -16.60 21.22
CA HIS A 183 12.86 -15.41 21.85
C HIS A 183 14.30 -15.14 21.43
N ILE A 184 14.73 -13.90 21.66
CA ILE A 184 16.15 -13.51 21.58
C ILE A 184 16.93 -14.06 22.79
N PRO A 185 18.28 -14.15 22.72
CA PRO A 185 19.09 -14.74 23.77
C PRO A 185 18.93 -14.09 25.15
N SER A 186 18.88 -12.76 25.19
CA SER A 186 18.73 -12.02 26.44
C SER A 186 18.06 -10.66 26.23
N THR A 187 17.53 -10.11 27.31
CA THR A 187 16.92 -8.77 27.32
C THR A 187 17.91 -7.67 26.97
N GLY A 188 19.20 -7.89 27.21
CA GLY A 188 20.29 -6.93 26.97
C GLY A 188 20.48 -6.52 25.51
N LEU A 189 19.90 -7.26 24.57
CA LEU A 189 19.88 -6.87 23.15
C LEU A 189 18.93 -5.71 22.86
N ILE A 190 17.94 -5.44 23.71
CA ILE A 190 16.98 -4.37 23.58
C ILE A 190 17.62 -3.06 24.07
N LYS A 191 18.06 -2.21 23.15
CA LYS A 191 18.78 -0.95 23.47
C LYS A 191 17.92 0.30 23.33
N ALA A 192 16.81 0.22 22.60
CA ALA A 192 15.93 1.35 22.35
C ALA A 192 14.48 0.88 22.30
N VAL A 193 13.59 1.61 22.95
CA VAL A 193 12.16 1.29 23.07
C VAL A 193 11.34 2.57 22.93
N LYS A 194 10.17 2.46 22.31
CA LYS A 194 9.16 3.51 22.28
C LYS A 194 7.77 2.90 22.43
N ILE A 195 6.97 3.44 23.36
CA ILE A 195 5.53 3.17 23.40
C ILE A 195 4.85 4.11 22.40
N LEU A 196 4.15 3.54 21.44
CA LEU A 196 3.59 4.29 20.31
C LEU A 196 2.17 4.79 20.61
N ASN A 197 1.36 3.94 21.24
CA ASN A 197 -0.05 4.22 21.48
C ASN A 197 -0.63 3.23 22.51
N ALA A 198 -1.75 3.61 23.12
CA ALA A 198 -2.62 2.72 23.89
C ALA A 198 -4.06 2.90 23.40
N ALA A 199 -4.75 1.78 23.11
CA ALA A 199 -6.10 1.78 22.56
C ALA A 199 -6.96 0.70 23.22
N GLY A 200 -8.28 0.90 23.23
CA GLY A 200 -9.23 -0.13 23.66
C GLY A 200 -9.22 -1.31 22.66
N ALA A 201 -9.24 -2.52 23.17
CA ALA A 201 -9.40 -3.75 22.41
C ALA A 201 -10.29 -4.73 23.16
N TYR A 202 -11.13 -5.47 22.47
CA TYR A 202 -11.95 -6.50 23.11
C TYR A 202 -11.21 -7.83 23.16
N TRP A 203 -11.34 -8.55 24.27
CA TRP A 203 -10.78 -9.89 24.40
C TRP A 203 -11.25 -10.78 23.24
N ARG A 204 -10.31 -11.42 22.53
CA ARG A 204 -10.54 -12.21 21.31
C ARG A 204 -11.24 -11.48 20.16
N GLY A 205 -11.24 -10.14 20.17
CA GLY A 205 -11.87 -9.35 19.11
C GLY A 205 -13.40 -9.33 19.12
N ASP A 206 -14.04 -9.90 20.14
CA ASP A 206 -15.50 -9.93 20.28
C ASP A 206 -15.95 -8.79 21.22
N GLU A 207 -16.77 -7.87 20.72
CA GLU A 207 -17.30 -6.73 21.47
C GLU A 207 -18.16 -7.11 22.70
N LYS A 208 -18.60 -8.37 22.78
CA LYS A 208 -19.32 -8.90 23.94
C LYS A 208 -18.39 -9.25 25.11
N ASN A 209 -17.10 -9.39 24.84
CA ASN A 209 -16.10 -9.70 25.84
C ASN A 209 -15.59 -8.44 26.55
N LYS A 210 -14.83 -8.64 27.62
CA LYS A 210 -14.23 -7.54 28.38
C LYS A 210 -13.32 -6.68 27.50
N GLN A 211 -13.47 -5.37 27.61
CA GLN A 211 -12.59 -4.41 26.98
C GLN A 211 -11.26 -4.35 27.75
N LEU A 212 -10.18 -4.47 27.02
CA LEU A 212 -8.78 -4.41 27.48
C LEU A 212 -8.13 -3.14 26.96
N THR A 213 -6.95 -2.81 27.48
CA THR A 213 -6.09 -1.79 26.89
C THR A 213 -4.96 -2.49 26.13
N ARG A 214 -4.87 -2.22 24.83
CA ARG A 214 -3.79 -2.67 23.95
C ARG A 214 -2.70 -1.62 23.92
N VAL A 215 -1.54 -1.96 24.44
CA VAL A 215 -0.36 -1.08 24.48
C VAL A 215 0.57 -1.45 23.34
N TYR A 216 0.74 -0.53 22.39
CA TYR A 216 1.61 -0.71 21.23
C TYR A 216 3.01 -0.19 21.51
N GLY A 217 4.02 -0.96 21.18
CA GLY A 217 5.42 -0.59 21.32
C GLY A 217 6.27 -0.99 20.12
N ILE A 218 7.43 -0.36 20.03
CA ILE A 218 8.48 -0.76 19.10
C ILE A 218 9.83 -0.70 19.79
N SER A 219 10.75 -1.57 19.39
CA SER A 219 12.09 -1.66 19.96
C SER A 219 13.14 -1.97 18.90
N PHE A 220 14.38 -1.58 19.20
CA PHE A 220 15.50 -1.73 18.30
C PHE A 220 16.78 -2.13 19.05
N PRO A 221 17.72 -2.83 18.37
CA PRO A 221 19.03 -3.14 18.92
C PRO A 221 19.94 -1.91 19.03
N LYS A 222 19.59 -0.78 18.39
CA LYS A 222 20.36 0.47 18.41
C LYS A 222 19.45 1.69 18.51
N GLN A 223 19.88 2.67 19.33
CA GLN A 223 19.14 3.93 19.47
C GLN A 223 19.00 4.70 18.15
N LYS A 224 20.01 4.65 17.27
CA LYS A 224 19.97 5.29 15.95
C LYS A 224 18.80 4.78 15.10
N GLU A 225 18.56 3.47 15.10
CA GLU A 225 17.47 2.86 14.33
C GLU A 225 16.08 3.29 14.84
N LEU A 226 15.92 3.44 16.16
CA LEU A 226 14.70 4.00 16.74
C LEU A 226 14.51 5.46 16.32
N THR A 227 15.57 6.27 16.36
CA THR A 227 15.50 7.68 15.95
C THR A 227 15.06 7.81 14.49
N GLU A 228 15.71 7.07 13.59
CA GLU A 228 15.36 7.04 12.16
C GLU A 228 13.92 6.54 11.92
N TYR A 229 13.46 5.57 12.70
CA TYR A 229 12.07 5.10 12.64
C TYR A 229 11.07 6.18 13.07
N LEU A 230 11.34 6.87 14.18
CA LEU A 230 10.46 7.94 14.69
C LEU A 230 10.42 9.15 13.75
N GLU A 231 11.56 9.52 13.16
CA GLU A 231 11.62 10.57 12.14
C GLU A 231 10.77 10.18 10.91
N ARG A 232 10.87 8.95 10.43
CA ARG A 232 10.01 8.43 9.35
C ARG A 232 8.53 8.45 9.73
N LEU A 233 8.20 8.06 10.96
CA LEU A 233 6.81 8.05 11.45
C LEU A 233 6.22 9.48 11.52
N GLU A 234 6.99 10.46 11.98
CA GLU A 234 6.55 11.86 11.98
C GLU A 234 6.42 12.42 10.55
N GLU A 235 7.37 12.09 9.68
CA GLU A 235 7.25 12.45 8.26
C GLU A 235 6.02 11.79 7.62
N ALA A 236 5.69 10.53 8.00
CA ALA A 236 4.48 9.86 7.64
C ALA A 236 3.23 10.65 7.97
N LYS A 237 3.11 11.05 9.23
CA LYS A 237 1.96 11.84 9.70
C LYS A 237 1.86 13.19 9.00
N ARG A 238 3.00 13.80 8.70
CA ARG A 238 3.07 15.08 7.99
C ARG A 238 2.59 14.95 6.55
N ARG A 239 2.92 13.81 5.88
CA ARG A 239 2.57 13.52 4.48
C ARG A 239 1.23 12.82 4.30
N ASP A 240 0.53 12.47 5.37
CA ASP A 240 -0.76 11.77 5.28
C ASP A 240 -1.71 12.48 4.31
N HIS A 241 -2.14 11.78 3.26
CA HIS A 241 -2.98 12.33 2.21
C HIS A 241 -4.32 12.89 2.73
N ARG A 242 -4.84 12.36 3.85
CA ARG A 242 -6.08 12.85 4.47
C ARG A 242 -5.89 14.25 5.05
N LYS A 243 -4.73 14.48 5.68
CA LYS A 243 -4.33 15.79 6.20
C LYS A 243 -4.04 16.75 5.06
N LEU A 244 -3.14 16.37 4.15
CA LEU A 244 -2.76 17.20 3.00
C LEU A 244 -3.96 17.51 2.10
N GLY A 245 -4.81 16.51 1.82
CA GLY A 245 -5.99 16.69 1.00
C GLY A 245 -6.97 17.71 1.56
N LYS A 246 -7.14 17.72 2.90
CA LYS A 246 -7.95 18.73 3.60
C LYS A 246 -7.30 20.12 3.57
N GLU A 247 -6.01 20.21 3.92
CA GLU A 247 -5.26 21.47 3.97
C GLU A 247 -5.16 22.15 2.60
N LEU A 248 -4.94 21.36 1.54
CA LEU A 248 -4.83 21.85 0.16
C LEU A 248 -6.17 21.99 -0.57
N GLY A 249 -7.28 21.54 0.04
CA GLY A 249 -8.61 21.60 -0.58
C GLY A 249 -8.76 20.67 -1.79
N ILE A 250 -8.24 19.44 -1.71
CA ILE A 250 -8.27 18.46 -2.81
C ILE A 250 -9.56 17.63 -2.79
N PHE A 251 -9.93 17.08 -1.63
CA PHE A 251 -11.12 16.26 -1.47
C PHE A 251 -11.75 16.39 -0.09
N ALA A 252 -12.98 15.91 0.04
CA ALA A 252 -13.70 15.84 1.30
C ALA A 252 -14.56 14.57 1.36
N PHE A 253 -14.95 14.18 2.57
CA PHE A 253 -15.98 13.17 2.82
C PHE A 253 -17.16 13.81 3.55
N SER A 254 -18.35 13.31 3.30
CA SER A 254 -19.60 13.75 3.97
C SER A 254 -20.40 12.53 4.41
N GLU A 255 -20.87 12.55 5.65
CA GLU A 255 -21.75 11.50 6.18
C GLU A 255 -23.04 11.37 5.35
N LYS A 256 -23.57 12.48 4.84
CA LYS A 256 -24.77 12.50 4.00
C LYS A 256 -24.56 11.86 2.63
N VAL A 257 -23.33 11.92 2.08
CA VAL A 257 -23.00 11.26 0.81
C VAL A 257 -22.74 9.78 1.05
N GLY A 258 -22.13 9.44 2.17
CA GLY A 258 -21.84 8.08 2.59
C GLY A 258 -20.34 7.80 2.75
N ALA A 259 -20.03 6.84 3.60
CA ALA A 259 -18.65 6.44 3.87
C ALA A 259 -17.99 5.83 2.63
N GLY A 260 -16.74 6.22 2.37
CA GLY A 260 -15.97 5.71 1.23
C GLY A 260 -16.38 6.29 -0.14
N LEU A 261 -17.15 7.38 -0.17
CA LEU A 261 -17.55 8.09 -1.39
C LEU A 261 -16.92 9.51 -1.37
N PRO A 262 -15.75 9.71 -1.99
CA PRO A 262 -15.05 10.98 -1.93
C PRO A 262 -15.73 12.05 -2.79
N LEU A 263 -15.75 13.28 -2.26
CA LEU A 263 -16.12 14.49 -2.99
C LEU A 263 -14.84 15.18 -3.46
N TRP A 264 -14.66 15.30 -4.76
CA TRP A 264 -13.57 16.06 -5.34
C TRP A 264 -13.86 17.56 -5.28
N LEU A 265 -13.01 18.31 -4.57
CA LEU A 265 -13.10 19.76 -4.51
C LEU A 265 -12.47 20.36 -5.79
N PRO A 266 -12.64 21.67 -6.08
CA PRO A 266 -12.20 22.26 -7.34
C PRO A 266 -10.73 21.96 -7.69
N LYS A 267 -9.80 22.06 -6.73
CA LYS A 267 -8.38 21.74 -6.96
C LYS A 267 -8.15 20.25 -7.22
N GLY A 268 -8.86 19.40 -6.53
CA GLY A 268 -8.80 17.95 -6.75
C GLY A 268 -9.39 17.54 -8.11
N ALA A 269 -10.49 18.17 -8.51
CA ALA A 269 -11.07 17.96 -9.83
C ALA A 269 -10.12 18.42 -10.96
N ALA A 270 -9.44 19.55 -10.77
CA ALA A 270 -8.42 20.03 -11.70
C ALA A 270 -7.22 19.08 -11.78
N LEU A 271 -6.70 18.62 -10.64
CA LEU A 271 -5.62 17.63 -10.56
C LEU A 271 -5.99 16.34 -11.31
N ARG A 272 -7.17 15.81 -11.01
CA ARG A 272 -7.70 14.62 -11.65
C ARG A 272 -7.82 14.78 -13.15
N LYS A 273 -8.35 15.93 -13.63
CA LYS A 273 -8.49 16.23 -15.05
C LYS A 273 -7.14 16.29 -15.78
N LYS A 274 -6.11 16.85 -15.15
CA LYS A 274 -4.75 16.87 -15.71
C LYS A 274 -4.17 15.46 -15.84
N LEU A 275 -4.36 14.59 -14.85
CA LEU A 275 -3.95 13.17 -14.91
C LEU A 275 -4.71 12.41 -16.01
N GLU A 276 -6.04 12.61 -16.10
CA GLU A 276 -6.86 12.01 -17.16
C GLU A 276 -6.41 12.47 -18.55
N ASN A 277 -6.14 13.75 -18.74
CA ASN A 277 -5.66 14.29 -20.02
C ASN A 277 -4.28 13.72 -20.37
N PHE A 278 -3.33 13.68 -19.40
CA PHE A 278 -1.99 13.13 -19.59
C PHE A 278 -2.06 11.67 -20.08
N LEU A 279 -2.82 10.84 -19.39
CA LEU A 279 -2.94 9.43 -19.78
C LEU A 279 -3.73 9.26 -21.08
N SER A 280 -4.76 10.07 -21.32
CA SER A 280 -5.53 10.04 -22.57
C SER A 280 -4.63 10.30 -23.78
N GLU A 281 -3.75 11.30 -23.71
CA GLU A 281 -2.81 11.59 -24.80
C GLU A 281 -1.81 10.44 -25.01
N ALA A 282 -1.29 9.84 -23.95
CA ALA A 282 -0.42 8.67 -24.03
C ALA A 282 -1.13 7.47 -24.67
N GLN A 283 -2.36 7.19 -24.25
CA GLN A 283 -3.20 6.11 -24.79
C GLN A 283 -3.54 6.35 -26.26
N LYS A 284 -3.91 7.57 -26.63
CA LYS A 284 -4.21 7.92 -28.02
C LYS A 284 -3.01 7.69 -28.95
N LYS A 285 -1.80 8.08 -28.52
CA LYS A 285 -0.55 7.79 -29.23
C LYS A 285 -0.28 6.30 -29.37
N ALA A 286 -0.65 5.50 -28.35
CA ALA A 286 -0.54 4.04 -28.34
C ALA A 286 -1.70 3.33 -29.08
N GLY A 287 -2.59 4.05 -29.76
CA GLY A 287 -3.66 3.51 -30.60
C GLY A 287 -4.88 2.98 -29.82
N TYR A 288 -5.17 3.54 -28.65
CA TYR A 288 -6.41 3.21 -27.91
C TYR A 288 -7.59 4.03 -28.40
N GLU A 289 -8.76 3.39 -28.43
CA GLU A 289 -10.06 3.97 -28.71
C GLU A 289 -10.82 4.19 -27.41
N PHE A 290 -11.38 5.40 -27.21
CA PHE A 290 -12.09 5.70 -25.96
C PHE A 290 -13.54 5.30 -26.02
N VAL A 291 -14.01 4.66 -24.96
CA VAL A 291 -15.39 4.24 -24.76
C VAL A 291 -15.90 4.78 -23.43
N ILE A 292 -17.23 4.79 -23.23
CA ILE A 292 -17.88 5.17 -21.97
C ILE A 292 -18.99 4.17 -21.69
N SER A 293 -18.94 3.53 -20.55
CA SER A 293 -19.95 2.58 -20.11
C SER A 293 -20.82 3.14 -18.97
N PRO A 294 -22.10 2.71 -18.86
CA PRO A 294 -22.99 3.17 -17.79
C PRO A 294 -22.54 2.66 -16.41
N HIS A 295 -22.96 3.37 -15.35
CA HIS A 295 -22.64 3.01 -13.97
C HIS A 295 -23.39 1.78 -13.45
N ILE A 296 -24.50 1.44 -14.08
CA ILE A 296 -25.33 0.28 -13.76
C ILE A 296 -25.46 -0.63 -14.96
N GLY A 297 -25.65 -1.91 -14.72
CA GLY A 297 -25.91 -2.91 -15.75
C GLY A 297 -26.90 -3.96 -15.23
N HIS A 298 -27.57 -4.65 -16.14
CA HIS A 298 -28.44 -5.77 -15.80
C HIS A 298 -27.64 -6.84 -15.04
N LYS A 299 -28.22 -7.44 -14.01
CA LYS A 299 -27.56 -8.44 -13.17
C LYS A 299 -26.93 -9.59 -13.96
N ASP A 300 -27.60 -10.04 -15.04
CA ASP A 300 -27.13 -11.15 -15.86
C ASP A 300 -25.78 -10.89 -16.55
N LEU A 301 -25.45 -9.60 -16.80
CA LEU A 301 -24.15 -9.23 -17.31
C LEU A 301 -23.03 -9.66 -16.34
N TYR A 302 -23.25 -9.50 -15.05
CA TYR A 302 -22.29 -9.84 -14.00
C TYR A 302 -22.35 -11.31 -13.60
N VAL A 303 -23.47 -11.99 -13.80
CA VAL A 303 -23.58 -13.45 -13.72
C VAL A 303 -22.79 -14.10 -14.86
N THR A 304 -22.98 -13.63 -16.09
CA THR A 304 -22.23 -14.09 -17.26
C THR A 304 -20.72 -13.97 -17.06
N SER A 305 -20.26 -12.83 -16.57
CA SER A 305 -18.83 -12.61 -16.31
C SER A 305 -18.28 -13.37 -15.09
N GLY A 306 -19.13 -13.90 -14.21
CA GLY A 306 -18.75 -14.55 -12.96
C GLY A 306 -18.49 -13.60 -11.78
N HIS A 307 -18.55 -12.29 -11.99
CA HIS A 307 -18.30 -11.32 -10.93
C HIS A 307 -19.36 -11.35 -9.83
N TYR A 308 -20.62 -11.62 -10.18
CA TYR A 308 -21.70 -11.68 -9.19
C TYR A 308 -21.47 -12.76 -8.13
N GLU A 309 -21.00 -13.93 -8.53
CA GLU A 309 -20.73 -15.03 -7.60
C GLU A 309 -19.46 -14.82 -6.79
N LYS A 310 -18.43 -14.26 -7.42
CA LYS A 310 -17.10 -14.11 -6.78
C LYS A 310 -16.98 -12.89 -5.86
N TYR A 311 -17.68 -11.80 -6.17
CA TYR A 311 -17.65 -10.55 -5.38
C TYR A 311 -18.93 -10.33 -4.56
N GLY A 312 -19.77 -11.34 -4.38
CA GLY A 312 -21.10 -11.20 -3.79
C GLY A 312 -21.16 -10.43 -2.45
N ALA A 313 -20.21 -10.68 -1.55
CA ALA A 313 -20.11 -9.99 -0.27
C ALA A 313 -19.61 -8.53 -0.39
N ASP A 314 -18.76 -8.26 -1.40
CA ASP A 314 -18.14 -6.96 -1.66
C ASP A 314 -18.88 -6.15 -2.73
N SER A 315 -20.06 -6.58 -3.13
CA SER A 315 -20.91 -5.87 -4.08
C SER A 315 -22.05 -5.15 -3.35
N PHE A 316 -22.44 -3.99 -3.88
CA PHE A 316 -23.73 -3.40 -3.48
C PHE A 316 -24.85 -4.35 -3.85
N GLN A 317 -25.91 -4.40 -3.01
CA GLN A 317 -27.06 -5.26 -3.28
C GLN A 317 -27.75 -4.86 -4.59
N PRO A 318 -28.38 -5.83 -5.31
CA PRO A 318 -29.08 -5.53 -6.54
C PRO A 318 -30.17 -4.46 -6.36
N ILE A 319 -30.22 -3.56 -7.31
CA ILE A 319 -31.25 -2.52 -7.41
C ILE A 319 -32.49 -3.16 -8.08
N LYS A 320 -33.59 -3.20 -7.37
CA LYS A 320 -34.88 -3.69 -7.88
C LYS A 320 -35.59 -2.59 -8.66
N THR A 321 -36.20 -2.97 -9.77
CA THR A 321 -37.04 -2.09 -10.58
C THR A 321 -38.55 -2.33 -10.29
N PRO A 322 -39.44 -1.50 -10.83
CA PRO A 322 -40.89 -1.77 -10.76
C PRO A 322 -41.33 -3.06 -11.47
N HIS A 323 -40.50 -3.62 -12.35
CA HIS A 323 -40.77 -4.89 -13.02
C HIS A 323 -40.25 -6.06 -12.16
N GLU A 324 -41.14 -7.00 -11.85
CA GLU A 324 -40.82 -8.16 -11.04
C GLU A 324 -39.74 -9.03 -11.78
N GLY A 325 -38.69 -9.37 -11.04
CA GLY A 325 -37.57 -10.18 -11.56
C GLY A 325 -36.49 -9.40 -12.30
N GLU A 326 -36.70 -8.10 -12.55
CA GLU A 326 -35.66 -7.27 -13.16
C GLU A 326 -34.77 -6.64 -12.09
N GLU A 327 -33.47 -6.92 -12.14
CA GLU A 327 -32.46 -6.45 -11.19
C GLU A 327 -31.26 -5.85 -11.92
N PHE A 328 -30.79 -4.69 -11.41
CA PHE A 328 -29.56 -4.04 -11.87
C PHE A 328 -28.54 -4.01 -10.75
N LEU A 329 -27.26 -3.92 -11.12
CA LEU A 329 -26.14 -3.75 -10.20
C LEU A 329 -25.37 -2.47 -10.53
N LEU A 330 -24.87 -1.80 -9.48
CA LEU A 330 -23.75 -0.88 -9.65
C LEU A 330 -22.54 -1.69 -10.13
N LYS A 331 -21.90 -1.28 -11.21
CA LYS A 331 -20.80 -2.06 -11.81
C LYS A 331 -19.61 -2.17 -10.86
N PRO A 332 -19.18 -3.40 -10.50
CA PRO A 332 -17.98 -3.62 -9.70
C PRO A 332 -16.71 -3.60 -10.54
N MET A 333 -16.85 -3.77 -11.85
CA MET A 333 -15.80 -3.84 -12.86
C MET A 333 -16.30 -3.30 -14.21
N ASN A 334 -15.37 -2.84 -15.08
CA ASN A 334 -15.70 -2.32 -16.42
C ASN A 334 -15.66 -3.41 -17.51
N CYS A 335 -14.88 -4.49 -17.29
CA CYS A 335 -14.64 -5.53 -18.31
C CYS A 335 -15.91 -6.15 -18.94
N PRO A 336 -17.01 -6.45 -18.21
CA PRO A 336 -18.21 -6.97 -18.84
C PRO A 336 -18.82 -6.03 -19.89
N HIS A 337 -18.78 -4.73 -19.64
CA HIS A 337 -19.27 -3.73 -20.58
C HIS A 337 -18.40 -3.65 -21.83
N HIS A 338 -17.07 -3.74 -21.69
CA HIS A 338 -16.16 -3.74 -22.85
C HIS A 338 -16.31 -4.99 -23.70
N CYS A 339 -16.63 -6.14 -23.09
CA CYS A 339 -17.02 -7.35 -23.84
C CYS A 339 -18.28 -7.12 -24.68
N GLU A 340 -19.30 -6.47 -24.13
CA GLU A 340 -20.52 -6.13 -24.89
C GLU A 340 -20.25 -5.09 -25.98
N ILE A 341 -19.37 -4.10 -25.73
CA ILE A 341 -18.94 -3.15 -26.77
C ILE A 341 -18.23 -3.88 -27.90
N TYR A 342 -17.33 -4.82 -27.61
CA TYR A 342 -16.68 -5.64 -28.64
C TYR A 342 -17.70 -6.39 -29.52
N LYS A 343 -18.77 -6.93 -28.93
CA LYS A 343 -19.83 -7.67 -29.63
C LYS A 343 -20.68 -6.80 -30.57
N THR A 344 -20.64 -5.46 -30.45
CA THR A 344 -21.42 -4.58 -31.31
C THR A 344 -20.98 -4.62 -32.79
N SER A 345 -19.81 -5.17 -33.07
CA SER A 345 -19.23 -5.25 -34.42
C SER A 345 -18.68 -6.64 -34.71
N GLN A 346 -18.54 -6.94 -35.99
CA GLN A 346 -17.85 -8.14 -36.46
C GLN A 346 -16.39 -7.79 -36.78
N TRP A 347 -15.47 -8.55 -36.24
CA TRP A 347 -14.04 -8.31 -36.35
C TRP A 347 -13.36 -9.39 -37.18
N SER A 348 -12.35 -9.02 -37.94
CA SER A 348 -11.41 -9.93 -38.59
C SER A 348 -10.03 -9.83 -37.93
N TYR A 349 -9.17 -10.81 -38.19
CA TYR A 349 -7.78 -10.78 -37.72
C TYR A 349 -7.00 -9.50 -38.13
N LYS A 350 -7.45 -8.80 -39.21
CA LYS A 350 -6.85 -7.56 -39.68
C LYS A 350 -7.25 -6.34 -38.85
N ASP A 351 -8.37 -6.43 -38.14
CA ASP A 351 -8.89 -5.36 -37.27
C ASP A 351 -8.30 -5.42 -35.87
N LEU A 352 -7.69 -6.54 -35.50
CA LEU A 352 -7.05 -6.75 -34.21
C LEU A 352 -5.57 -6.30 -34.23
N PRO A 353 -5.04 -5.76 -33.12
CA PRO A 353 -5.68 -5.68 -31.81
C PRO A 353 -6.66 -4.50 -31.71
N LYS A 354 -7.78 -4.72 -30.98
CA LYS A 354 -8.69 -3.64 -30.54
C LYS A 354 -8.37 -3.27 -29.10
N ARG A 355 -8.24 -1.99 -28.82
CA ARG A 355 -7.84 -1.44 -27.51
C ARG A 355 -8.87 -0.41 -27.06
N PHE A 356 -9.82 -0.82 -26.17
CA PHE A 356 -10.83 0.07 -25.61
C PHE A 356 -10.39 0.58 -24.25
N ALA A 357 -10.41 1.91 -24.06
CA ALA A 357 -10.02 2.57 -22.82
C ALA A 357 -11.14 3.48 -22.29
N GLU A 358 -11.32 3.51 -20.97
CA GLU A 358 -12.17 4.49 -20.30
C GLU A 358 -11.64 4.85 -18.92
N PHE A 359 -11.99 6.03 -18.42
CA PHE A 359 -11.93 6.31 -16.99
C PHE A 359 -13.26 5.86 -16.37
N GLY A 360 -13.32 4.55 -16.08
CA GLY A 360 -14.54 3.89 -15.66
C GLY A 360 -14.72 3.89 -14.16
N THR A 361 -15.79 4.51 -13.66
CA THR A 361 -16.11 4.50 -12.24
C THR A 361 -16.77 3.18 -11.87
N VAL A 362 -16.24 2.51 -10.84
CA VAL A 362 -16.73 1.24 -10.31
C VAL A 362 -17.07 1.36 -8.82
N TYR A 363 -17.88 0.43 -8.31
CA TYR A 363 -18.43 0.49 -6.97
C TYR A 363 -18.24 -0.86 -6.27
N ARG A 364 -17.64 -0.84 -5.06
CA ARG A 364 -17.47 -2.02 -4.21
C ARG A 364 -17.89 -1.72 -2.80
N TYR A 365 -18.63 -2.62 -2.17
CA TYR A 365 -19.07 -2.44 -0.78
C TYR A 365 -17.98 -2.88 0.19
N GLU A 366 -16.90 -2.10 0.25
CA GLU A 366 -15.83 -2.30 1.23
C GLU A 366 -16.38 -2.15 2.65
N GLN A 367 -15.95 -3.00 3.59
CA GLN A 367 -16.39 -2.93 4.97
C GLN A 367 -15.92 -1.62 5.64
N SER A 368 -16.74 -1.09 6.56
CA SER A 368 -16.48 0.22 7.17
C SER A 368 -15.11 0.30 7.87
N GLY A 369 -14.65 -0.79 8.49
CA GLY A 369 -13.36 -0.86 9.16
C GLY A 369 -12.14 -0.88 8.22
N GLU A 370 -12.34 -1.12 6.93
CA GLU A 370 -11.29 -1.17 5.92
C GLU A 370 -11.11 0.17 5.20
N LEU A 371 -12.09 1.07 5.28
CA LEU A 371 -12.05 2.36 4.58
C LEU A 371 -10.92 3.25 5.13
N HIS A 372 -10.10 3.80 4.22
CA HIS A 372 -8.95 4.61 4.62
C HIS A 372 -8.69 5.75 3.61
N GLY A 373 -9.21 6.93 3.88
CA GLY A 373 -9.04 8.11 3.01
C GLY A 373 -9.39 7.78 1.56
N LEU A 374 -8.51 8.16 0.62
CA LEU A 374 -8.64 7.81 -0.80
C LEU A 374 -8.02 6.45 -1.16
N THR A 375 -7.24 5.83 -0.28
CA THR A 375 -6.56 4.56 -0.60
C THR A 375 -7.49 3.37 -0.62
N ARG A 376 -8.60 3.41 0.16
CA ARG A 376 -9.65 2.39 0.17
C ARG A 376 -11.02 3.04 0.29
N VAL A 377 -11.79 3.00 -0.79
CA VAL A 377 -13.06 3.70 -0.99
C VAL A 377 -14.12 2.76 -1.58
N ARG A 378 -15.38 3.16 -1.53
CA ARG A 378 -16.51 2.40 -2.10
C ARG A 378 -16.86 2.77 -3.53
N GLY A 379 -16.49 3.96 -3.97
CA GLY A 379 -16.63 4.42 -5.35
C GLY A 379 -15.31 4.98 -5.84
N PHE A 380 -14.76 4.42 -6.91
CA PHE A 380 -13.48 4.84 -7.47
C PHE A 380 -13.46 4.72 -8.98
N THR A 381 -12.58 5.48 -9.61
CA THR A 381 -12.42 5.50 -11.05
C THR A 381 -11.14 4.77 -11.44
N GLN A 382 -11.27 3.77 -12.31
CA GLN A 382 -10.12 3.09 -12.92
C GLN A 382 -9.79 3.71 -14.26
N ASP A 383 -8.52 3.87 -14.56
CA ASP A 383 -7.98 4.14 -15.89
C ASP A 383 -7.92 2.85 -16.71
N ASP A 384 -9.07 2.25 -16.87
CA ASP A 384 -9.24 0.88 -17.32
C ASP A 384 -9.19 0.78 -18.84
N ALA A 385 -8.55 -0.26 -19.32
CA ALA A 385 -8.65 -0.63 -20.72
C ALA A 385 -8.57 -2.13 -20.93
N HIS A 386 -9.21 -2.55 -22.01
CA HIS A 386 -9.25 -3.93 -22.44
C HIS A 386 -8.79 -4.05 -23.89
N LEU A 387 -7.78 -4.87 -24.09
CA LEU A 387 -7.24 -5.16 -25.40
C LEU A 387 -7.75 -6.54 -25.83
N PHE A 388 -8.24 -6.62 -27.06
CA PHE A 388 -8.65 -7.87 -27.68
C PHE A 388 -7.68 -8.14 -28.82
N CYS A 389 -6.92 -9.23 -28.73
CA CYS A 389 -5.87 -9.54 -29.68
C CYS A 389 -5.90 -11.02 -30.10
N THR A 390 -5.20 -11.33 -31.17
CA THR A 390 -4.96 -12.74 -31.52
C THR A 390 -3.94 -13.36 -30.58
N PRO A 391 -3.91 -14.71 -30.41
CA PRO A 391 -2.87 -15.34 -29.60
C PRO A 391 -1.44 -14.98 -29.99
N ASP A 392 -1.17 -14.77 -31.27
CA ASP A 392 0.16 -14.41 -31.78
C ASP A 392 0.55 -12.96 -31.41
N GLN A 393 -0.43 -12.09 -31.23
CA GLN A 393 -0.22 -10.69 -30.81
C GLN A 393 -0.02 -10.52 -29.29
N LEU A 394 -0.38 -11.53 -28.49
CA LEU A 394 -0.44 -11.43 -27.03
C LEU A 394 0.85 -10.86 -26.41
N LEU A 395 2.01 -11.43 -26.77
CA LEU A 395 3.28 -11.01 -26.17
C LEU A 395 3.61 -9.56 -26.50
N SER A 396 3.49 -9.15 -27.76
CA SER A 396 3.79 -7.79 -28.19
C SER A 396 2.83 -6.75 -27.58
N GLU A 397 1.53 -7.10 -27.49
CA GLU A 397 0.54 -6.22 -26.84
C GLU A 397 0.80 -6.08 -25.34
N PHE A 398 1.15 -7.17 -24.67
CA PHE A 398 1.49 -7.14 -23.24
C PHE A 398 2.75 -6.31 -22.97
N GLU A 399 3.78 -6.45 -23.80
CA GLU A 399 5.01 -5.63 -23.73
C GLU A 399 4.74 -4.15 -23.95
N GLY A 400 3.86 -3.81 -24.92
CA GLY A 400 3.42 -2.42 -25.18
C GLY A 400 2.67 -1.82 -23.98
N VAL A 401 1.88 -2.63 -23.27
CA VAL A 401 1.23 -2.18 -22.03
C VAL A 401 2.25 -1.94 -20.92
N ILE A 402 3.27 -2.78 -20.77
CA ILE A 402 4.37 -2.52 -19.83
C ILE A 402 5.03 -1.17 -20.13
N ASP A 403 5.34 -0.89 -21.39
CA ASP A 403 5.95 0.39 -21.80
C ASP A 403 5.09 1.59 -21.41
N LEU A 404 3.77 1.50 -21.58
CA LEU A 404 2.84 2.53 -21.15
C LEU A 404 2.86 2.75 -19.63
N VAL A 405 2.88 1.68 -18.83
CA VAL A 405 2.96 1.77 -17.36
C VAL A 405 4.28 2.41 -16.93
N LEU A 406 5.39 1.99 -17.53
CA LEU A 406 6.72 2.55 -17.25
C LEU A 406 6.80 4.05 -17.60
N TYR A 407 6.21 4.44 -18.73
CA TYR A 407 6.09 5.85 -19.10
C TYR A 407 5.33 6.66 -18.06
N VAL A 408 4.17 6.17 -17.63
CA VAL A 408 3.35 6.83 -16.62
C VAL A 408 4.13 7.01 -15.30
N PHE A 409 4.81 5.96 -14.83
CA PHE A 409 5.54 6.01 -13.58
C PHE A 409 6.76 6.93 -13.64
N SER A 410 7.52 6.89 -14.73
CA SER A 410 8.68 7.78 -14.91
C SER A 410 8.27 9.25 -14.97
N SER A 411 7.17 9.57 -15.67
CA SER A 411 6.63 10.94 -15.80
C SER A 411 6.15 11.54 -14.47
N LEU A 412 5.83 10.69 -13.50
CA LEU A 412 5.30 11.09 -12.18
C LEU A 412 6.30 10.87 -11.03
N GLY A 413 7.55 10.47 -11.36
CA GLY A 413 8.63 10.32 -10.39
C GLY A 413 8.56 9.03 -9.57
N PHE A 414 7.81 8.01 -10.00
CA PHE A 414 7.81 6.69 -9.37
C PHE A 414 8.90 5.80 -9.96
N ALA A 415 10.13 5.97 -9.50
CA ALA A 415 11.28 5.22 -10.00
C ALA A 415 11.52 3.88 -9.26
N ASP A 416 11.11 3.78 -8.00
CA ASP A 416 11.32 2.58 -7.16
C ASP A 416 10.03 1.76 -7.08
N PHE A 417 9.97 0.70 -7.86
CA PHE A 417 8.88 -0.27 -7.84
C PHE A 417 9.39 -1.70 -8.02
N THR A 418 8.60 -2.65 -7.57
CA THR A 418 8.80 -4.09 -7.81
C THR A 418 7.64 -4.61 -8.67
N ALA A 419 7.94 -5.36 -9.70
CA ALA A 419 6.92 -6.01 -10.52
C ALA A 419 6.58 -7.39 -9.91
N GLN A 420 5.38 -7.53 -9.37
CA GLN A 420 4.90 -8.77 -8.78
C GLN A 420 4.16 -9.59 -9.82
N ILE A 421 4.67 -10.78 -10.12
CA ILE A 421 3.99 -11.77 -10.96
C ILE A 421 3.11 -12.62 -10.06
N SER A 422 1.80 -12.40 -10.15
CA SER A 422 0.80 -13.07 -9.33
C SER A 422 0.22 -14.26 -10.12
N LEU A 423 0.58 -15.47 -9.68
CA LEU A 423 0.20 -16.73 -10.30
C LEU A 423 -0.93 -17.41 -9.51
N ARG A 424 -1.58 -18.40 -10.14
CA ARG A 424 -2.60 -19.22 -9.45
C ARG A 424 -1.97 -20.04 -8.31
N ASP A 425 -2.81 -20.36 -7.30
CA ASP A 425 -2.44 -21.28 -6.23
C ASP A 425 -2.49 -22.72 -6.76
N PRO A 426 -1.36 -23.44 -6.82
CA PRO A 426 -1.34 -24.82 -7.30
C PRO A 426 -2.12 -25.79 -6.40
N GLU A 427 -2.25 -25.47 -5.10
CA GLU A 427 -2.94 -26.28 -4.09
C GLU A 427 -4.45 -26.02 -4.05
N ASN A 428 -4.92 -24.88 -4.59
CA ASN A 428 -6.34 -24.49 -4.55
C ASN A 428 -6.86 -24.04 -5.92
N LYS A 429 -6.82 -24.95 -6.90
CA LYS A 429 -7.26 -24.68 -8.27
C LYS A 429 -8.76 -24.34 -8.40
N GLN A 430 -9.59 -24.72 -7.41
CA GLN A 430 -11.04 -24.46 -7.43
C GLN A 430 -11.39 -22.96 -7.30
N LYS A 431 -10.45 -22.15 -6.80
CA LYS A 431 -10.59 -20.69 -6.73
C LYS A 431 -10.68 -20.05 -8.12
N TYR A 432 -10.17 -20.71 -9.15
CA TYR A 432 -9.95 -20.17 -10.50
C TYR A 432 -10.89 -20.79 -11.53
N ILE A 433 -11.20 -20.03 -12.58
CA ILE A 433 -12.01 -20.49 -13.73
C ILE A 433 -11.10 -20.75 -14.94
N GLY A 434 -11.56 -21.58 -15.88
CA GLY A 434 -10.86 -21.88 -17.13
C GLY A 434 -10.03 -23.16 -17.08
N SER A 435 -9.39 -23.48 -18.20
CA SER A 435 -8.58 -24.70 -18.36
C SER A 435 -7.14 -24.49 -17.89
N ASP A 436 -6.48 -25.56 -17.46
CA ASP A 436 -5.06 -25.52 -17.09
C ASP A 436 -4.19 -25.05 -18.27
N GLU A 437 -4.52 -25.46 -19.51
CA GLU A 437 -3.80 -25.03 -20.71
C GLU A 437 -3.84 -23.50 -20.91
N ASN A 438 -5.00 -22.88 -20.73
CA ASN A 438 -5.15 -21.42 -20.84
C ASN A 438 -4.34 -20.69 -19.75
N TRP A 439 -4.34 -21.23 -18.51
CA TRP A 439 -3.55 -20.70 -17.43
C TRP A 439 -2.05 -20.77 -17.71
N GLU A 440 -1.54 -21.91 -18.18
CA GLU A 440 -0.13 -22.07 -18.53
C GLU A 440 0.31 -21.11 -19.64
N LYS A 441 -0.51 -20.91 -20.67
CA LYS A 441 -0.24 -19.94 -21.74
C LYS A 441 -0.17 -18.51 -21.19
N ALA A 442 -1.13 -18.12 -20.34
CA ALA A 442 -1.20 -16.80 -19.75
C ALA A 442 -0.02 -16.53 -18.80
N GLU A 443 0.28 -17.46 -17.89
CA GLU A 443 1.40 -17.36 -16.95
C GLU A 443 2.75 -17.24 -17.68
N ASN A 444 2.99 -18.10 -18.71
CA ASN A 444 4.21 -18.03 -19.51
C ASN A 444 4.34 -16.72 -20.28
N ALA A 445 3.25 -16.16 -20.79
CA ALA A 445 3.28 -14.87 -21.51
C ALA A 445 3.71 -13.74 -20.58
N ILE A 446 3.16 -13.66 -19.36
CA ILE A 446 3.52 -12.64 -18.36
C ILE A 446 4.99 -12.75 -17.94
N ILE A 447 5.44 -13.97 -17.61
CA ILE A 447 6.83 -14.23 -17.21
C ILE A 447 7.81 -13.83 -18.33
N THR A 448 7.49 -14.19 -19.57
CA THR A 448 8.31 -13.88 -20.74
C THR A 448 8.39 -12.37 -20.98
N ALA A 449 7.25 -11.68 -20.97
CA ALA A 449 7.19 -10.22 -21.17
C ALA A 449 7.96 -9.46 -20.07
N ALA A 450 7.76 -9.83 -18.80
CA ALA A 450 8.47 -9.22 -17.69
C ALA A 450 10.00 -9.39 -17.81
N LYS A 451 10.45 -10.58 -18.21
CA LYS A 451 11.87 -10.87 -18.48
C LYS A 451 12.41 -10.06 -19.66
N ASN A 452 11.69 -9.99 -20.79
CA ASN A 452 12.11 -9.24 -21.97
C ASN A 452 12.27 -7.75 -21.66
N LYS A 453 11.40 -7.20 -20.80
CA LYS A 453 11.46 -5.80 -20.35
C LYS A 453 12.47 -5.56 -19.20
N GLY A 454 13.16 -6.58 -18.73
CA GLY A 454 14.19 -6.47 -17.68
C GLY A 454 13.63 -5.98 -16.34
N LEU A 455 12.37 -6.31 -16.02
CA LEU A 455 11.75 -5.87 -14.77
C LEU A 455 12.35 -6.60 -13.56
N ASN A 456 12.49 -5.86 -12.45
CA ASN A 456 12.79 -6.46 -11.15
C ASN A 456 11.54 -7.17 -10.63
N THR A 457 11.51 -8.50 -10.69
CA THR A 457 10.31 -9.28 -10.43
C THR A 457 10.39 -10.12 -9.16
N VAL A 458 9.22 -10.26 -8.49
CA VAL A 458 8.95 -11.29 -7.49
C VAL A 458 7.77 -12.12 -7.95
N VAL A 459 7.74 -13.40 -7.59
CA VAL A 459 6.64 -14.31 -7.95
C VAL A 459 5.85 -14.65 -6.68
N GLU A 460 4.52 -14.44 -6.73
CA GLU A 460 3.61 -14.76 -5.65
C GLU A 460 2.51 -15.70 -6.13
N TYR A 461 2.34 -16.81 -5.42
CA TYR A 461 1.30 -17.79 -5.70
C TYR A 461 0.04 -17.51 -4.90
N GLY A 462 -1.13 -17.75 -5.52
CA GLY A 462 -2.42 -17.53 -4.85
C GLY A 462 -2.99 -16.11 -5.02
N GLU A 463 -2.21 -15.17 -5.52
CA GLU A 463 -2.58 -13.76 -5.70
C GLU A 463 -3.16 -13.43 -7.08
N ALA A 464 -3.24 -14.41 -8.00
CA ALA A 464 -3.88 -14.23 -9.30
C ALA A 464 -5.37 -13.88 -9.16
N ALA A 465 -5.92 -13.15 -10.15
CA ALA A 465 -7.36 -12.99 -10.28
C ALA A 465 -8.02 -14.35 -10.57
N PHE A 466 -9.31 -14.47 -10.25
CA PHE A 466 -10.01 -15.75 -10.46
C PHE A 466 -10.09 -16.17 -11.95
N TYR A 467 -9.91 -15.24 -12.87
CA TYR A 467 -9.99 -15.43 -14.32
C TYR A 467 -8.65 -15.42 -15.05
N GLY A 468 -7.55 -15.02 -14.40
CA GLY A 468 -6.24 -14.98 -15.05
C GLY A 468 -5.10 -14.48 -14.14
N PRO A 469 -3.85 -14.79 -14.52
CA PRO A 469 -2.67 -14.29 -13.84
C PRO A 469 -2.47 -12.80 -14.10
N LYS A 470 -1.69 -12.14 -13.25
CA LYS A 470 -1.47 -10.69 -13.33
C LYS A 470 -0.02 -10.28 -13.04
N LEU A 471 0.36 -9.16 -13.61
CA LEU A 471 1.57 -8.42 -13.30
C LEU A 471 1.18 -7.14 -12.57
N ASP A 472 1.51 -7.06 -11.28
CA ASP A 472 1.22 -5.93 -10.43
C ASP A 472 2.47 -5.07 -10.23
N PHE A 473 2.33 -3.75 -10.31
CA PHE A 473 3.41 -2.81 -10.04
C PHE A 473 3.28 -2.29 -8.61
N MET A 474 4.15 -2.83 -7.74
CA MET A 474 4.21 -2.49 -6.32
C MET A 474 5.14 -1.30 -6.12
N VAL A 475 4.55 -0.14 -5.89
CA VAL A 475 5.26 1.13 -5.68
C VAL A 475 5.43 1.38 -4.18
N LYS A 476 6.61 1.82 -3.77
CA LYS A 476 6.84 2.26 -2.39
C LYS A 476 6.50 3.74 -2.25
N ASP A 477 5.70 4.05 -1.24
CA ASP A 477 5.49 5.44 -0.85
C ASP A 477 6.73 6.02 -0.13
N ALA A 478 6.69 7.31 0.17
CA ALA A 478 7.78 7.99 0.88
C ALA A 478 8.13 7.41 2.27
N LEU A 479 7.32 6.49 2.77
CA LEU A 479 7.46 5.82 4.06
C LEU A 479 7.96 4.38 3.93
N GLY A 480 8.16 3.92 2.69
CA GLY A 480 8.54 2.56 2.35
C GLY A 480 7.39 1.54 2.41
N ARG A 481 6.12 1.99 2.54
CA ARG A 481 4.96 1.10 2.43
C ARG A 481 4.74 0.74 0.97
N SER A 482 4.49 -0.54 0.70
CA SER A 482 4.23 -1.03 -0.65
C SER A 482 2.75 -0.90 -1.02
N TRP A 483 2.47 -0.33 -2.20
CA TRP A 483 1.12 -0.13 -2.73
C TRP A 483 1.03 -0.71 -4.13
N GLN A 484 0.02 -1.53 -4.37
CA GLN A 484 -0.34 -1.95 -5.71
C GLN A 484 -1.00 -0.77 -6.44
N LEU A 485 -0.35 -0.26 -7.46
CA LEU A 485 -0.86 0.77 -8.37
C LEU A 485 -1.24 0.14 -9.71
N GLY A 486 -0.31 0.07 -10.66
CA GLY A 486 -0.58 -0.50 -11.97
C GLY A 486 -0.80 -2.01 -11.96
N THR A 487 -1.67 -2.50 -12.82
CA THR A 487 -1.94 -3.92 -13.00
C THR A 487 -2.17 -4.24 -14.47
N ILE A 488 -1.62 -5.37 -14.94
CA ILE A 488 -1.85 -5.94 -16.27
C ILE A 488 -2.23 -7.41 -16.07
N GLN A 489 -3.30 -7.87 -16.73
CA GLN A 489 -3.82 -9.24 -16.58
C GLN A 489 -4.08 -9.86 -17.95
N VAL A 490 -3.81 -11.15 -18.09
CA VAL A 490 -4.16 -11.93 -19.27
C VAL A 490 -5.39 -12.76 -18.98
N ASP A 491 -6.37 -12.71 -19.86
CA ASP A 491 -7.65 -13.37 -19.69
C ASP A 491 -8.09 -14.11 -20.97
N TYR A 492 -8.21 -15.41 -20.86
CA TYR A 492 -8.79 -16.30 -21.87
C TYR A 492 -10.26 -16.64 -21.56
N ASN A 493 -10.75 -16.31 -20.35
CA ASN A 493 -12.03 -16.81 -19.83
C ASN A 493 -13.20 -15.90 -20.18
N LEU A 494 -13.06 -14.57 -20.02
CA LEU A 494 -14.13 -13.65 -20.38
C LEU A 494 -14.47 -13.69 -21.88
N PRO A 495 -13.51 -13.75 -22.82
CA PRO A 495 -13.83 -13.95 -24.23
C PRO A 495 -14.67 -15.20 -24.51
N GLU A 496 -14.43 -16.29 -23.79
CA GLU A 496 -15.23 -17.52 -23.90
C GLU A 496 -16.63 -17.34 -23.30
N ARG A 497 -16.74 -16.80 -22.08
CA ARG A 497 -18.02 -16.61 -21.37
C ARG A 497 -18.96 -15.66 -22.08
N PHE A 498 -18.42 -14.62 -22.75
CA PHE A 498 -19.18 -13.66 -23.54
C PHE A 498 -19.37 -14.09 -25.00
N ASP A 499 -18.85 -15.25 -25.39
CA ASP A 499 -18.86 -15.73 -26.78
C ASP A 499 -18.31 -14.71 -27.78
N LEU A 500 -17.14 -14.14 -27.46
CA LEU A 500 -16.45 -13.20 -28.33
C LEU A 500 -15.71 -13.97 -29.42
N TRP A 501 -15.68 -13.46 -30.63
CA TRP A 501 -14.96 -14.07 -31.74
C TRP A 501 -14.50 -13.05 -32.77
N TYR A 502 -13.51 -13.43 -33.58
CA TYR A 502 -13.09 -12.76 -34.79
C TYR A 502 -12.94 -13.75 -35.93
N THR A 503 -13.01 -13.28 -37.20
CA THR A 503 -12.76 -14.11 -38.35
C THR A 503 -11.27 -14.20 -38.65
N GLY A 504 -10.70 -15.40 -38.67
CA GLY A 504 -9.30 -15.64 -38.98
C GLY A 504 -8.97 -15.50 -40.47
N SER A 505 -7.71 -15.68 -40.83
CA SER A 505 -7.25 -15.70 -42.22
C SER A 505 -7.74 -16.95 -42.98
N ASP A 506 -8.17 -17.94 -42.27
CA ASP A 506 -8.81 -19.18 -42.75
C ASP A 506 -10.32 -19.05 -42.97
N ASN A 507 -10.90 -17.86 -42.73
CA ASN A 507 -12.33 -17.57 -42.70
C ASN A 507 -13.14 -18.29 -41.61
N GLU A 508 -12.48 -18.90 -40.63
CA GLU A 508 -13.11 -19.52 -39.50
C GLU A 508 -13.19 -18.57 -38.29
N LYS A 509 -14.08 -18.87 -37.34
CA LYS A 509 -14.23 -18.14 -36.11
C LYS A 509 -13.16 -18.51 -35.09
N HIS A 510 -12.44 -17.53 -34.57
CA HIS A 510 -11.44 -17.71 -33.55
C HIS A 510 -11.75 -16.87 -32.32
N ARG A 511 -11.32 -17.35 -31.15
CA ARG A 511 -11.49 -16.66 -29.86
C ARG A 511 -10.34 -15.66 -29.66
N PRO A 512 -10.62 -14.36 -29.39
CA PRO A 512 -9.55 -13.43 -29.02
C PRO A 512 -9.03 -13.74 -27.62
N VAL A 513 -7.79 -13.29 -27.35
CA VAL A 513 -7.26 -13.19 -25.99
C VAL A 513 -7.52 -11.76 -25.50
N MET A 514 -7.85 -11.63 -24.22
CA MET A 514 -8.11 -10.32 -23.62
C MET A 514 -6.98 -9.93 -22.66
N ILE A 515 -6.55 -8.70 -22.71
CA ILE A 515 -5.62 -8.11 -21.74
C ILE A 515 -6.36 -6.98 -21.01
N HIS A 516 -6.40 -7.05 -19.69
CA HIS A 516 -6.87 -5.97 -18.83
C HIS A 516 -5.68 -5.16 -18.35
N ARG A 517 -5.80 -3.83 -18.31
CA ARG A 517 -4.75 -2.99 -17.76
C ARG A 517 -5.27 -1.71 -17.15
N ALA A 518 -4.63 -1.27 -16.07
CA ALA A 518 -4.87 0.00 -15.42
C ALA A 518 -3.54 0.53 -14.88
N PRO A 519 -2.84 1.48 -15.57
CA PRO A 519 -1.57 2.05 -15.12
C PRO A 519 -1.64 2.76 -13.77
N PHE A 520 -2.66 3.56 -13.53
CA PHE A 520 -2.90 4.17 -12.20
C PHE A 520 -3.56 3.19 -11.22
N GLY A 521 -4.34 2.25 -11.74
CA GLY A 521 -5.22 1.37 -10.98
C GLY A 521 -6.49 2.10 -10.55
N SER A 522 -6.55 2.58 -9.31
CA SER A 522 -7.60 3.50 -8.84
C SER A 522 -7.06 4.92 -8.83
N MET A 523 -7.75 5.84 -9.50
CA MET A 523 -7.39 7.26 -9.53
C MET A 523 -7.34 7.84 -8.11
N GLU A 524 -8.25 7.44 -7.25
CA GLU A 524 -8.33 7.85 -5.85
C GLU A 524 -7.08 7.41 -5.08
N ARG A 525 -6.72 6.13 -5.16
CA ARG A 525 -5.52 5.59 -4.52
C ARG A 525 -4.26 6.22 -5.11
N PHE A 526 -4.20 6.36 -6.40
CA PHE A 526 -3.06 6.95 -7.08
C PHE A 526 -2.81 8.39 -6.62
N ILE A 527 -3.87 9.22 -6.54
CA ILE A 527 -3.77 10.60 -6.06
C ILE A 527 -3.38 10.62 -4.57
N ALA A 528 -3.87 9.69 -3.74
CA ALA A 528 -3.43 9.58 -2.36
C ALA A 528 -1.92 9.35 -2.24
N ILE A 529 -1.41 8.36 -2.98
CA ILE A 529 0.02 8.03 -2.99
C ILE A 529 0.86 9.17 -3.57
N LEU A 530 0.37 9.81 -4.62
CA LEU A 530 1.02 10.98 -5.22
C LEU A 530 1.10 12.16 -4.24
N LEU A 531 0.01 12.45 -3.50
CA LEU A 531 -0.02 13.45 -2.42
C LEU A 531 1.03 13.14 -1.34
N GLU A 532 1.11 11.91 -0.88
CA GLU A 532 2.06 11.47 0.13
C GLU A 532 3.50 11.52 -0.38
N ASN A 533 3.73 11.05 -1.61
CA ASN A 533 5.06 11.01 -2.23
C ASN A 533 5.62 12.43 -2.45
N THR A 534 4.81 13.33 -2.99
CA THR A 534 5.20 14.73 -3.25
C THR A 534 5.05 15.63 -2.02
N ALA A 535 4.47 15.13 -0.92
CA ALA A 535 4.03 15.96 0.21
C ALA A 535 3.10 17.12 -0.24
N GLY A 536 2.31 16.92 -1.30
CA GLY A 536 1.45 17.93 -1.94
C GLY A 536 2.19 18.94 -2.83
N ASP A 537 3.48 18.74 -3.06
CA ASP A 537 4.29 19.53 -3.98
C ASP A 537 4.34 18.85 -5.36
N PHE A 538 3.29 19.04 -6.11
CA PHE A 538 3.14 18.39 -7.41
C PHE A 538 4.14 18.91 -8.44
N PRO A 539 4.54 18.07 -9.42
CA PRO A 539 5.20 18.55 -10.63
C PRO A 539 4.45 19.71 -11.26
N LEU A 540 5.17 20.69 -11.81
CA LEU A 540 4.59 21.95 -12.29
C LEU A 540 3.43 21.72 -13.28
N TRP A 541 3.57 20.80 -14.23
CA TRP A 541 2.53 20.49 -15.22
C TRP A 541 1.25 19.92 -14.58
N LEU A 542 1.38 19.31 -13.40
CA LEU A 542 0.28 18.63 -12.71
C LEU A 542 -0.35 19.52 -11.61
N ALA A 543 0.37 20.52 -11.11
CA ALA A 543 -0.13 21.39 -10.04
C ALA A 543 -1.51 21.97 -10.40
N PRO A 544 -2.53 21.85 -9.51
CA PRO A 544 -3.87 22.37 -9.76
C PRO A 544 -3.91 23.89 -9.99
N GLU A 545 -3.09 24.57 -9.22
CA GLU A 545 -2.83 26.02 -9.31
C GLU A 545 -1.33 26.18 -9.54
N GLN A 546 -0.96 26.79 -10.65
CA GLN A 546 0.43 26.86 -11.11
C GLN A 546 1.07 28.22 -10.83
N PHE A 547 0.23 29.24 -10.62
CA PHE A 547 0.67 30.57 -10.23
C PHE A 547 -0.32 31.26 -9.29
N THR A 548 0.14 32.29 -8.62
CA THR A 548 -0.71 33.31 -8.00
C THR A 548 -0.20 34.69 -8.41
N ILE A 549 -1.11 35.58 -8.83
CA ILE A 549 -0.78 36.97 -9.11
C ILE A 549 -1.00 37.76 -7.83
N LEU A 550 -0.01 38.56 -7.45
CA LEU A 550 0.03 39.34 -6.21
C LEU A 550 0.03 40.83 -6.54
N PRO A 551 -1.14 41.48 -6.74
CA PRO A 551 -1.22 42.93 -6.86
C PRO A 551 -0.70 43.58 -5.57
N ILE A 552 0.20 44.57 -5.72
CA ILE A 552 0.75 45.32 -4.55
C ILE A 552 -0.29 46.24 -3.92
N SER A 553 -1.31 46.62 -4.69
CA SER A 553 -2.47 47.36 -4.22
C SER A 553 -3.71 47.06 -5.10
N GLU A 554 -4.89 47.48 -4.65
CA GLU A 554 -6.16 47.32 -5.39
C GLU A 554 -6.13 47.98 -6.76
N LYS A 555 -5.33 49.02 -6.98
CA LYS A 555 -5.19 49.70 -8.25
C LYS A 555 -4.79 48.76 -9.39
N TYR A 556 -3.98 47.76 -9.08
CA TYR A 556 -3.39 46.83 -10.08
C TYR A 556 -4.18 45.55 -10.28
N VAL A 557 -5.35 45.42 -9.65
CA VAL A 557 -6.20 44.22 -9.78
C VAL A 557 -6.67 44.04 -11.26
N ASN A 558 -7.05 45.13 -11.93
CA ASN A 558 -7.46 45.05 -13.35
C ASN A 558 -6.32 44.56 -14.26
N TYR A 559 -5.08 44.97 -13.97
CA TYR A 559 -3.92 44.46 -14.72
C TYR A 559 -3.67 42.99 -14.40
N ALA A 560 -3.75 42.60 -13.12
CA ALA A 560 -3.65 41.20 -12.72
C ALA A 560 -4.69 40.32 -13.41
N GLU A 561 -5.93 40.79 -13.59
CA GLU A 561 -6.98 40.06 -14.31
C GLU A 561 -6.63 39.87 -15.80
N LYS A 562 -6.06 40.89 -16.46
CA LYS A 562 -5.58 40.77 -17.86
C LYS A 562 -4.45 39.74 -17.96
N VAL A 563 -3.49 39.76 -17.03
CA VAL A 563 -2.39 38.78 -16.99
C VAL A 563 -2.96 37.36 -16.77
N SER A 564 -3.89 37.19 -15.83
CA SER A 564 -4.54 35.88 -15.59
C SER A 564 -5.22 35.35 -16.84
N GLN A 565 -5.99 36.18 -17.55
CA GLN A 565 -6.66 35.75 -18.77
C GLN A 565 -5.68 35.31 -19.86
N LEU A 566 -4.55 36.02 -20.03
CA LEU A 566 -3.52 35.63 -21.00
C LEU A 566 -2.87 34.30 -20.63
N LEU A 567 -2.66 34.04 -19.35
CA LEU A 567 -2.12 32.76 -18.85
C LEU A 567 -3.14 31.63 -19.05
N GLU A 568 -4.41 31.86 -18.73
CA GLU A 568 -5.50 30.88 -18.87
C GLU A 568 -5.72 30.47 -20.36
N ILE A 569 -5.62 31.41 -21.31
CA ILE A 569 -5.67 31.10 -22.75
C ILE A 569 -4.52 30.16 -23.16
N ASN A 570 -3.42 30.16 -22.40
CA ASN A 570 -2.26 29.31 -22.63
C ASN A 570 -2.27 28.03 -21.77
N ASP A 571 -3.43 27.67 -21.21
CA ASP A 571 -3.62 26.49 -20.32
C ASP A 571 -2.78 26.55 -19.02
N ILE A 572 -2.40 27.73 -18.56
CA ILE A 572 -1.70 27.96 -17.30
C ILE A 572 -2.72 28.46 -16.29
N CYS A 573 -3.02 27.65 -15.28
CA CYS A 573 -4.09 27.89 -14.32
C CYS A 573 -3.56 28.47 -13.00
N GLY A 574 -4.23 29.47 -12.45
CA GLY A 574 -3.82 30.07 -11.18
C GLY A 574 -4.85 30.97 -10.54
N LEU A 575 -4.41 31.77 -9.60
CA LEU A 575 -5.24 32.63 -8.78
C LEU A 575 -4.75 34.09 -8.81
N ILE A 576 -5.63 35.00 -8.39
CA ILE A 576 -5.28 36.38 -8.06
C ILE A 576 -5.53 36.58 -6.57
N ASP A 577 -4.50 36.94 -5.81
CA ASP A 577 -4.66 37.28 -4.40
C ASP A 577 -5.11 38.74 -4.24
N LYS A 578 -6.43 38.94 -4.24
CA LYS A 578 -7.07 40.26 -4.10
C LYS A 578 -7.14 40.76 -2.66
N ARG A 579 -6.60 40.02 -1.67
CA ARG A 579 -6.64 40.44 -0.26
C ARG A 579 -5.87 41.73 -0.07
N ASN A 580 -6.38 42.58 0.81
CA ASN A 580 -5.67 43.80 1.24
C ASN A 580 -4.62 43.47 2.33
N GLU A 581 -3.52 42.86 1.90
CA GLU A 581 -2.43 42.38 2.76
C GLU A 581 -1.08 42.82 2.17
N LYS A 582 -0.05 42.88 3.03
CA LYS A 582 1.32 43.20 2.60
C LYS A 582 1.83 42.14 1.63
N THR A 583 2.53 42.54 0.56
CA THR A 583 3.09 41.64 -0.45
C THR A 583 3.92 40.50 0.16
N GLY A 584 4.75 40.77 1.17
CA GLY A 584 5.53 39.75 1.85
C GLY A 584 4.69 38.66 2.56
N LYS A 585 3.50 39.05 3.10
CA LYS A 585 2.56 38.06 3.67
C LYS A 585 1.91 37.25 2.59
N LYS A 586 1.48 37.84 1.48
CA LYS A 586 0.91 37.12 0.32
C LYS A 586 1.91 36.13 -0.26
N ILE A 587 3.20 36.51 -0.39
CA ILE A 587 4.27 35.60 -0.83
C ILE A 587 4.40 34.42 0.12
N ARG A 588 4.49 34.68 1.44
CA ARG A 588 4.60 33.60 2.44
C ARG A 588 3.40 32.65 2.39
N ASP A 589 2.20 33.20 2.29
CA ASP A 589 0.97 32.39 2.21
C ASP A 589 0.96 31.54 0.94
N ALA A 590 1.43 32.07 -0.19
CA ALA A 590 1.56 31.35 -1.46
C ALA A 590 2.56 30.19 -1.35
N GLU A 591 3.70 30.42 -0.71
CA GLU A 591 4.70 29.37 -0.46
C GLU A 591 4.17 28.25 0.44
N LEU A 592 3.42 28.61 1.51
CA LEU A 592 2.79 27.63 2.40
C LEU A 592 1.72 26.79 1.66
N ASN A 593 0.98 27.41 0.74
CA ASN A 593 0.01 26.74 -0.12
C ASN A 593 0.65 26.01 -1.32
N LYS A 594 1.98 25.97 -1.38
CA LYS A 594 2.77 25.23 -2.39
C LYS A 594 2.52 25.70 -3.83
N LEU A 595 2.19 26.98 -4.01
CA LEU A 595 2.03 27.59 -5.32
C LEU A 595 3.41 27.71 -6.01
N PRO A 596 3.59 27.14 -7.21
CA PRO A 596 4.89 27.11 -7.88
C PRO A 596 5.43 28.50 -8.22
N PHE A 597 4.57 29.40 -8.74
CA PHE A 597 4.94 30.74 -9.14
C PHE A 597 4.11 31.81 -8.45
N MET A 598 4.76 32.91 -8.12
CA MET A 598 4.16 34.14 -7.60
C MET A 598 4.53 35.28 -8.56
N LEU A 599 3.53 35.90 -9.15
CA LEU A 599 3.68 36.99 -10.12
C LEU A 599 3.28 38.30 -9.43
N VAL A 600 4.26 39.08 -9.02
CA VAL A 600 4.01 40.38 -8.38
C VAL A 600 3.77 41.44 -9.47
N VAL A 601 2.71 42.23 -9.29
CA VAL A 601 2.34 43.28 -10.25
C VAL A 601 2.08 44.59 -9.49
N GLY A 602 2.66 45.64 -10.03
CA GLY A 602 2.58 47.01 -9.52
C GLY A 602 2.59 48.02 -10.67
N GLU A 603 2.99 49.25 -10.36
CA GLU A 603 3.00 50.36 -11.30
C GLU A 603 3.94 50.14 -12.52
N ASN A 604 5.14 49.65 -12.23
CA ASN A 604 6.12 49.38 -13.29
C ASN A 604 5.67 48.24 -14.20
N GLU A 605 5.21 47.17 -13.62
CA GLU A 605 4.75 45.97 -14.37
C GLU A 605 3.54 46.33 -15.24
N GLU A 606 2.57 47.13 -14.74
CA GLU A 606 1.44 47.57 -15.53
C GLU A 606 1.86 48.50 -16.66
N ALA A 607 2.80 49.44 -16.40
CA ALA A 607 3.27 50.37 -17.42
C ALA A 607 4.07 49.71 -18.55
N GLU A 608 4.85 48.69 -18.21
CA GLU A 608 5.74 47.98 -19.16
C GLU A 608 5.11 46.69 -19.73
N GLY A 609 3.94 46.25 -19.24
CA GLY A 609 3.29 45.02 -19.68
C GLY A 609 4.04 43.75 -19.23
N THR A 610 4.66 43.79 -18.04
CA THR A 610 5.51 42.72 -17.50
C THR A 610 4.96 42.13 -16.20
N VAL A 611 5.64 41.12 -15.66
CA VAL A 611 5.40 40.55 -14.33
C VAL A 611 6.73 40.33 -13.62
N SER A 612 6.80 40.63 -12.33
CA SER A 612 7.94 40.25 -11.47
C SER A 612 7.74 38.83 -10.96
N VAL A 613 8.56 37.90 -11.45
CA VAL A 613 8.40 36.44 -11.26
C VAL A 613 9.19 35.96 -10.07
N ARG A 614 8.52 35.25 -9.18
CA ARG A 614 9.15 34.50 -8.08
C ARG A 614 8.79 33.03 -8.22
N LYS A 615 9.76 32.15 -8.06
CA LYS A 615 9.55 30.70 -8.07
C LYS A 615 9.76 30.16 -6.66
N ARG A 616 8.84 29.35 -6.19
CA ARG A 616 8.92 28.75 -4.85
C ARG A 616 10.20 27.94 -4.72
N GLY A 617 10.94 28.16 -3.62
CA GLY A 617 12.21 27.50 -3.33
C GLY A 617 13.43 28.07 -4.07
N GLU A 618 13.25 28.85 -5.14
CA GLU A 618 14.34 29.48 -5.90
C GLU A 618 14.41 31.01 -5.68
N GLY A 619 13.30 31.62 -5.26
CA GLY A 619 13.23 33.03 -4.97
C GLY A 619 12.87 33.90 -6.17
N ASP A 620 13.48 35.08 -6.28
CA ASP A 620 13.21 36.09 -7.31
C ASP A 620 13.94 35.76 -8.61
N LEU A 621 13.18 35.60 -9.70
CA LEU A 621 13.70 35.36 -11.05
C LEU A 621 13.79 36.63 -11.90
N GLY A 622 13.41 37.78 -11.33
CA GLY A 622 13.38 39.07 -12.04
C GLY A 622 12.07 39.32 -12.79
N THR A 623 12.08 40.44 -13.57
CA THR A 623 10.93 40.87 -14.36
C THR A 623 10.98 40.28 -15.77
N MET A 624 9.84 39.79 -16.26
CA MET A 624 9.71 39.16 -17.56
C MET A 624 8.48 39.74 -18.29
N SER A 625 8.51 39.77 -19.62
CA SER A 625 7.27 39.95 -20.40
C SER A 625 6.34 38.74 -20.13
N ILE A 626 5.05 38.92 -20.37
CA ILE A 626 4.07 37.82 -20.17
C ILE A 626 4.38 36.67 -21.13
N GLU A 627 4.77 36.99 -22.37
CA GLU A 627 5.16 36.04 -23.41
C GLU A 627 6.41 35.23 -22.99
N ASP A 628 7.44 35.90 -22.45
CA ASP A 628 8.65 35.23 -21.95
C ASP A 628 8.33 34.33 -20.77
N PHE A 629 7.47 34.77 -19.85
CA PHE A 629 7.03 33.91 -18.73
C PHE A 629 6.27 32.68 -19.23
N ILE A 630 5.37 32.82 -20.22
CA ILE A 630 4.65 31.69 -20.84
C ILE A 630 5.64 30.71 -21.47
N ALA A 631 6.63 31.19 -22.20
CA ALA A 631 7.65 30.37 -22.83
C ALA A 631 8.51 29.64 -21.78
N TYR A 632 8.94 30.36 -20.76
CA TYR A 632 9.67 29.79 -19.60
C TYR A 632 8.85 28.72 -18.90
N PHE A 633 7.59 29.03 -18.57
CA PHE A 633 6.68 28.09 -17.91
C PHE A 633 6.49 26.81 -18.71
N LYS A 634 6.21 26.90 -20.01
CA LYS A 634 5.99 25.73 -20.89
C LYS A 634 7.22 24.83 -20.96
N LYS A 635 8.42 25.41 -20.93
CA LYS A 635 9.67 24.67 -20.90
C LYS A 635 9.85 23.92 -19.57
N GLU A 636 9.59 24.60 -18.44
CA GLU A 636 9.70 24.02 -17.10
C GLU A 636 8.61 22.96 -16.82
N ALA A 637 7.41 23.16 -17.38
CA ALA A 637 6.26 22.29 -17.18
C ALA A 637 6.24 21.04 -18.07
N ALA A 638 7.19 20.90 -19.00
CA ALA A 638 7.21 19.72 -19.87
C ALA A 638 7.45 18.44 -19.03
N PRO A 639 6.64 17.38 -19.22
CA PRO A 639 6.91 16.08 -18.61
C PRO A 639 8.31 15.57 -18.99
N SER A 640 9.02 14.98 -18.05
CA SER A 640 10.45 14.66 -18.19
C SER A 640 10.78 13.45 -19.07
N SER A 641 9.80 12.81 -19.72
CA SER A 641 10.04 11.61 -20.54
C SER A 641 9.18 11.54 -21.79
N ASP A 642 9.78 11.08 -22.89
CA ASP A 642 9.08 10.65 -24.10
C ASP A 642 8.77 9.15 -24.04
N ILE A 643 7.62 8.74 -24.57
CA ILE A 643 7.35 7.32 -24.85
C ILE A 643 8.37 6.90 -25.92
N LYS A 644 9.27 5.99 -25.58
CA LYS A 644 10.22 5.40 -26.54
C LYS A 644 9.57 4.37 -27.43
#